data_9b4639f0675026b8a9a932ac51670a9d
#
_entry.id   9b4639f0675026b8a9a932ac51670a9d
#
_cell.length_a   1.000
_cell.length_b   1.000
_cell.length_c   1.000
_cell.angle_alpha   90.00
_cell.angle_beta   90.00
_cell.angle_gamma   90.00
#
_symmetry.space_group_name_H-M   'P 1'
#
loop_
_entity.id
_entity.type
_entity.pdbx_description
1 polymer ?
#
loop_
_entity_poly.entity_id
_entity_poly.type
_entity_poly.pdbx_seq_one_letter_code
_entity_poly.pdbx_strand_id
1 'polypeptide(L)'
;ERRGVICYLREVFPLALARLDQRLIQSWKSVGFDARLLADPLTRPKIRLGTWVGGDRDGHPLVTASVTQSSLRELRLNALVVLYRQLEDLATKLPLSSNFQDFPASLQSLLTKFSEENPSLAESLKLSYSDEPWRQFVLFVQGKLPVTTGEVEEAKLVEGGGIQYRHPYELEAHLAVLSDSLHESGAGRLADTAVSPVRRTLDAFGFHLASLDIRQNSQFHDLAIDQLLKASGIDDSPFSKWDEERRIAFLEKELRSPRPFIGADATAGHEADAVLACYGVLRRHIQKYGHDGIGSLIVSMTKRLSDLLCVYLLAREVGLAHWSTEGLVCEVPVVPLFETLDDLENGPSIVRDFLAHPVTKRSLDFQLRGVTRIPSPQRNLPIQQVMIGYSDSNKDCGIFASQWALHQSQEALALAGYEAGSKIRFFHGRGGTISRGAGPTHRFLDALPRGSVRGDLRVTEQGETIFQKYGNIASAVHNLELLQAGVAAVSIQQSQSPANADFLPTCEFLSSASRKAYTSLIQHPHFMAYFSEATPIDALETSRIGSRPSRRTGQRTLADLRAIPWVFSWNQSRHYLPGWFGVGSALRELSTNRPTLFQSLSKGLKKSPFLYYVLTNVETNLASADRDIMSLYASLVT
;
A
#
# COMPACT_ATOMS: atom_id res chain seq x y z
N GLU A 1 -18.15 -0.06 2.20
CA GLU A 1 -16.69 -0.13 2.46
C GLU A 1 -16.04 1.25 2.45
N ARG A 2 -16.15 2.07 1.38
CA ARG A 2 -15.52 3.41 1.30
C ARG A 2 -15.80 4.28 2.52
N ARG A 3 -17.05 4.41 2.95
CA ARG A 3 -17.42 5.22 4.13
C ARG A 3 -16.70 4.75 5.40
N GLY A 4 -16.56 3.43 5.59
CA GLY A 4 -15.83 2.85 6.72
C GLY A 4 -14.35 3.23 6.71
N VAL A 5 -13.66 3.06 5.57
CA VAL A 5 -12.24 3.44 5.43
C VAL A 5 -12.05 4.94 5.65
N ILE A 6 -12.86 5.78 5.02
CA ILE A 6 -12.80 7.24 5.15
C ILE A 6 -13.02 7.67 6.61
N CYS A 7 -13.90 7.01 7.35
CA CYS A 7 -14.14 7.31 8.76
C CYS A 7 -12.85 7.18 9.59
N TYR A 8 -12.13 6.05 9.49
CA TYR A 8 -10.87 5.88 10.20
C TYR A 8 -9.82 6.92 9.80
N LEU A 9 -9.69 7.17 8.49
CA LEU A 9 -8.73 8.14 7.96
C LEU A 9 -9.00 9.56 8.44
N ARG A 10 -10.26 9.94 8.59
CA ARG A 10 -10.66 11.29 9.04
C ARG A 10 -10.61 11.48 10.54
N GLU A 11 -11.13 10.52 11.29
CA GLU A 11 -11.43 10.71 12.71
C GLU A 11 -10.32 10.20 13.63
N VAL A 12 -9.55 9.19 13.19
CA VAL A 12 -8.54 8.56 14.04
C VAL A 12 -7.12 9.00 13.69
N PHE A 13 -6.75 8.90 12.42
CA PHE A 13 -5.35 9.08 11.99
C PHE A 13 -4.78 10.47 12.25
N PRO A 14 -5.49 11.61 12.03
CA PRO A 14 -4.92 12.93 12.29
C PRO A 14 -4.44 13.11 13.74
N LEU A 15 -5.28 12.66 14.68
CA LEU A 15 -4.96 12.72 16.12
C LEU A 15 -3.90 11.69 16.52
N ALA A 16 -3.94 10.50 15.91
CA ALA A 16 -2.95 9.46 16.16
C ALA A 16 -1.55 9.89 15.68
N LEU A 17 -1.44 10.50 14.51
CA LEU A 17 -0.17 11.01 13.97
C LEU A 17 0.43 12.12 14.85
N ALA A 18 -0.39 13.05 15.31
CA ALA A 18 0.07 14.10 16.21
C ALA A 18 0.62 13.53 17.54
N ARG A 19 -0.08 12.55 18.13
CA ARG A 19 0.39 11.86 19.36
C ARG A 19 1.64 11.00 19.12
N LEU A 20 1.72 10.33 17.98
CA LEU A 20 2.90 9.55 17.59
C LEU A 20 4.15 10.45 17.52
N ASP A 21 4.02 11.61 16.90
CA ASP A 21 5.11 12.58 16.81
C ASP A 21 5.54 13.11 18.17
N GLN A 22 4.59 13.41 19.07
CA GLN A 22 4.90 13.82 20.44
C GLN A 22 5.68 12.74 21.21
N ARG A 23 5.26 11.47 21.08
CA ARG A 23 5.97 10.34 21.71
C ARG A 23 7.36 10.13 21.13
N LEU A 24 7.51 10.27 19.81
CA LEU A 24 8.82 10.19 19.15
C LEU A 24 9.77 11.27 19.70
N ILE A 25 9.33 12.53 19.74
CA ILE A 25 10.13 13.66 20.26
C ILE A 25 10.50 13.45 21.73
N GLN A 26 9.54 12.98 22.54
CA GLN A 26 9.80 12.71 23.94
C GLN A 26 10.82 11.58 24.15
N SER A 27 10.66 10.48 23.42
CA SER A 27 11.61 9.35 23.46
C SER A 27 12.99 9.75 22.96
N TRP A 28 13.06 10.57 21.89
CA TRP A 28 14.30 11.10 21.34
C TRP A 28 15.08 11.92 22.38
N LYS A 29 14.38 12.83 23.07
CA LYS A 29 14.94 13.64 24.17
C LYS A 29 15.39 12.80 25.35
N SER A 30 14.61 11.77 25.74
CA SER A 30 14.90 10.95 26.92
C SER A 30 16.18 10.13 26.79
N VAL A 31 16.61 9.81 25.56
CA VAL A 31 17.88 9.10 25.28
C VAL A 31 19.02 10.08 24.95
N GLY A 32 18.82 11.39 25.09
CA GLY A 32 19.85 12.41 24.93
C GLY A 32 20.14 12.85 23.50
N PHE A 33 19.29 12.54 22.53
CA PHE A 33 19.46 13.02 21.16
C PHE A 33 19.00 14.47 20.99
N ASP A 34 19.59 15.16 20.02
CA ASP A 34 19.26 16.55 19.71
C ASP A 34 17.84 16.69 19.15
N ALA A 35 16.96 17.31 19.93
CA ALA A 35 15.56 17.52 19.55
C ALA A 35 15.37 18.42 18.32
N ARG A 36 16.37 19.27 17.97
CA ARG A 36 16.32 20.13 16.79
C ARG A 36 16.24 19.34 15.48
N LEU A 37 16.75 18.10 15.46
CA LEU A 37 16.63 17.18 14.30
C LEU A 37 15.19 16.78 13.98
N LEU A 38 14.27 16.87 14.94
CA LEU A 38 12.85 16.55 14.78
C LEU A 38 11.94 17.80 14.89
N ALA A 39 12.50 19.00 14.92
CA ALA A 39 11.72 20.23 15.05
C ALA A 39 10.78 20.42 13.86
N ASP A 40 11.30 20.31 12.64
CA ASP A 40 10.45 20.35 11.44
C ASP A 40 9.68 19.02 11.28
N PRO A 41 8.33 19.06 11.19
CA PRO A 41 7.52 17.87 10.94
C PRO A 41 7.92 17.08 9.69
N LEU A 42 8.49 17.74 8.68
CA LEU A 42 8.91 17.11 7.43
C LEU A 42 10.19 16.26 7.56
N THR A 43 10.96 16.42 8.64
CA THR A 43 12.16 15.60 8.93
C THR A 43 11.82 14.31 9.68
N ARG A 44 10.62 14.21 10.22
CA ARG A 44 10.15 13.02 10.95
C ARG A 44 9.86 11.85 10.02
N PRO A 45 9.84 10.60 10.53
CA PRO A 45 9.49 9.43 9.73
C PRO A 45 8.14 9.59 9.04
N LYS A 46 8.11 9.34 7.73
CA LYS A 46 6.91 9.57 6.91
C LYS A 46 5.96 8.38 6.99
N ILE A 47 4.68 8.70 7.18
CA ILE A 47 3.57 7.73 7.08
C ILE A 47 2.72 8.14 5.90
N ARG A 48 2.53 7.21 4.97
CA ARG A 48 1.67 7.37 3.80
C ARG A 48 0.56 6.34 3.86
N LEU A 49 -0.63 6.73 3.49
CA LEU A 49 -1.80 5.86 3.50
C LEU A 49 -2.22 5.53 2.08
N GLY A 50 -2.61 4.28 1.88
CA GLY A 50 -3.14 3.78 0.61
C GLY A 50 -4.47 3.05 0.82
N THR A 51 -5.24 2.93 -0.23
CA THR A 51 -6.50 2.16 -0.24
C THR A 51 -6.69 1.45 -1.56
N TRP A 52 -7.45 0.35 -1.53
CA TRP A 52 -7.86 -0.40 -2.73
C TRP A 52 -9.35 -0.23 -3.00
N VAL A 53 -10.07 0.39 -2.07
CA VAL A 53 -11.53 0.49 -2.15
C VAL A 53 -11.94 1.43 -3.27
N GLY A 54 -12.45 0.83 -4.33
CA GLY A 54 -12.77 1.50 -5.60
C GLY A 54 -11.67 1.43 -6.67
N GLY A 55 -10.57 0.71 -6.39
CA GLY A 55 -9.46 0.48 -7.33
C GLY A 55 -9.14 -0.99 -7.56
N ASP A 56 -9.58 -1.90 -6.69
CA ASP A 56 -9.38 -3.34 -6.86
C ASP A 56 -10.41 -3.92 -7.81
N ARG A 57 -9.99 -4.19 -9.04
CA ARG A 57 -10.83 -4.69 -10.13
C ARG A 57 -10.64 -6.18 -10.41
N ASP A 58 -9.68 -6.83 -9.76
CA ASP A 58 -9.37 -8.24 -9.98
C ASP A 58 -10.53 -9.15 -9.58
N GLY A 59 -11.29 -9.60 -10.58
CA GLY A 59 -12.48 -10.43 -10.39
C GLY A 59 -13.60 -9.75 -9.61
N HIS A 60 -13.69 -8.41 -9.66
CA HIS A 60 -14.74 -7.64 -9.01
C HIS A 60 -15.58 -6.85 -10.03
N PRO A 61 -16.72 -7.38 -10.49
CA PRO A 61 -17.49 -6.79 -11.60
C PRO A 61 -18.09 -5.42 -11.27
N LEU A 62 -18.24 -5.07 -9.98
CA LEU A 62 -18.85 -3.81 -9.53
C LEU A 62 -17.85 -2.65 -9.42
N VAL A 63 -16.53 -2.89 -9.53
CA VAL A 63 -15.53 -1.82 -9.52
C VAL A 63 -15.31 -1.31 -10.94
N THR A 64 -16.17 -0.40 -11.36
CA THR A 64 -16.14 0.23 -12.69
C THR A 64 -15.27 1.50 -12.67
N ALA A 65 -14.99 2.08 -13.84
CA ALA A 65 -14.29 3.36 -13.98
C ALA A 65 -15.01 4.50 -13.23
N SER A 66 -16.34 4.52 -13.23
CA SER A 66 -17.13 5.52 -12.48
C SER A 66 -16.97 5.37 -10.97
N VAL A 67 -16.87 4.13 -10.45
CA VAL A 67 -16.56 3.87 -9.03
C VAL A 67 -15.16 4.36 -8.68
N THR A 68 -14.18 4.11 -9.53
CA THR A 68 -12.81 4.62 -9.35
C THR A 68 -12.80 6.16 -9.31
N GLN A 69 -13.48 6.81 -10.25
CA GLN A 69 -13.59 8.27 -10.29
C GLN A 69 -14.26 8.84 -9.03
N SER A 70 -15.39 8.25 -8.60
CA SER A 70 -16.08 8.71 -7.39
C SER A 70 -15.23 8.47 -6.13
N SER A 71 -14.45 7.39 -6.07
CA SER A 71 -13.53 7.12 -4.96
C SER A 71 -12.43 8.16 -4.85
N LEU A 72 -11.78 8.51 -5.95
CA LEU A 72 -10.77 9.58 -5.99
C LEU A 72 -11.36 10.93 -5.56
N ARG A 73 -12.58 11.26 -6.02
CA ARG A 73 -13.28 12.49 -5.63
C ARG A 73 -13.63 12.52 -4.14
N GLU A 74 -14.15 11.43 -3.59
CA GLU A 74 -14.46 11.33 -2.17
C GLU A 74 -13.22 11.41 -1.28
N LEU A 75 -12.13 10.74 -1.66
CA LEU A 75 -10.86 10.80 -0.94
C LEU A 75 -10.33 12.25 -0.91
N ARG A 76 -10.35 12.95 -2.06
CA ARG A 76 -9.93 14.35 -2.13
C ARG A 76 -10.82 15.27 -1.27
N LEU A 77 -12.15 15.14 -1.39
CA LEU A 77 -13.08 15.93 -0.60
C LEU A 77 -12.81 15.78 0.90
N ASN A 78 -12.66 14.54 1.37
CA ASN A 78 -12.45 14.28 2.79
C ASN A 78 -11.09 14.74 3.30
N ALA A 79 -10.02 14.71 2.48
CA ALA A 79 -8.74 15.32 2.85
C ALA A 79 -8.86 16.82 3.10
N LEU A 80 -9.53 17.51 2.19
CA LEU A 80 -9.73 18.95 2.28
C LEU A 80 -10.64 19.35 3.45
N VAL A 81 -11.67 18.56 3.76
CA VAL A 81 -12.53 18.77 4.95
C VAL A 81 -11.73 18.60 6.24
N VAL A 82 -10.84 17.61 6.32
CA VAL A 82 -9.95 17.44 7.49
C VAL A 82 -9.07 18.68 7.68
N LEU A 83 -8.41 19.13 6.61
CA LEU A 83 -7.55 20.31 6.65
C LEU A 83 -8.32 21.59 6.97
N TYR A 84 -9.52 21.76 6.40
CA TYR A 84 -10.38 22.88 6.68
C TYR A 84 -10.72 22.98 8.17
N ARG A 85 -11.16 21.88 8.78
CA ARG A 85 -11.48 21.82 10.22
C ARG A 85 -10.24 22.06 11.10
N GLN A 86 -9.09 21.54 10.70
CA GLN A 86 -7.86 21.76 11.43
C GLN A 86 -7.39 23.23 11.36
N LEU A 87 -7.55 23.90 10.23
CA LEU A 87 -7.25 25.33 10.10
C LEU A 87 -8.26 26.19 10.88
N GLU A 88 -9.53 25.80 10.92
CA GLU A 88 -10.54 26.44 11.76
C GLU A 88 -10.17 26.36 13.26
N ASP A 89 -9.82 25.16 13.74
CA ASP A 89 -9.34 24.96 15.12
C ASP A 89 -8.02 25.72 15.38
N LEU A 90 -7.11 25.75 14.41
CA LEU A 90 -5.86 26.51 14.50
C LEU A 90 -6.12 28.02 14.63
N ALA A 91 -7.06 28.57 13.87
CA ALA A 91 -7.43 29.98 13.97
C ALA A 91 -7.92 30.35 15.38
N THR A 92 -8.65 29.46 16.07
CA THR A 92 -9.09 29.69 17.46
C THR A 92 -7.94 29.68 18.46
N LYS A 93 -6.83 29.04 18.15
CA LYS A 93 -5.64 28.92 19.03
C LYS A 93 -4.63 30.05 18.84
N LEU A 94 -4.83 30.92 17.86
CA LEU A 94 -3.91 32.02 17.54
C LEU A 94 -4.53 33.42 17.72
N PRO A 95 -5.17 33.73 18.86
CA PRO A 95 -5.66 35.08 19.17
C PRO A 95 -4.51 35.99 19.64
N LEU A 96 -3.42 36.03 18.86
CA LEU A 96 -2.26 36.84 19.20
C LEU A 96 -2.45 38.25 18.65
N SER A 97 -2.41 39.25 19.57
CA SER A 97 -2.62 40.64 19.21
C SER A 97 -1.29 41.32 18.82
N SER A 98 -1.30 42.03 17.70
CA SER A 98 -0.19 42.88 17.25
C SER A 98 0.07 44.08 18.15
N ASN A 99 -0.83 44.38 19.10
CA ASN A 99 -0.64 45.41 20.10
C ASN A 99 0.34 45.01 21.22
N PHE A 100 0.57 43.70 21.40
CA PHE A 100 1.43 43.15 22.46
C PHE A 100 2.65 42.40 21.94
N GLN A 101 2.70 42.09 20.65
CA GLN A 101 3.79 41.34 20.03
C GLN A 101 4.13 41.91 18.66
N ASP A 102 5.42 41.91 18.34
CA ASP A 102 5.90 42.33 17.02
C ASP A 102 5.42 41.31 15.95
N PHE A 103 4.80 41.83 14.90
CA PHE A 103 4.31 41.03 13.78
C PHE A 103 5.38 40.97 12.69
N PRO A 104 5.93 39.78 12.37
CA PRO A 104 7.04 39.63 11.42
C PRO A 104 6.72 40.14 10.02
N ALA A 105 7.68 40.84 9.40
CA ALA A 105 7.50 41.42 8.07
C ALA A 105 7.21 40.41 6.97
N SER A 106 7.72 39.16 7.11
CA SER A 106 7.46 38.05 6.20
C SER A 106 5.97 37.70 6.16
N LEU A 107 5.31 37.60 7.31
CA LEU A 107 3.90 37.31 7.42
C LEU A 107 3.03 38.50 7.01
N GLN A 108 3.48 39.74 7.34
CA GLN A 108 2.80 40.98 6.96
C GLN A 108 2.68 41.12 5.44
N SER A 109 3.74 40.84 4.69
CA SER A 109 3.74 40.93 3.23
C SER A 109 2.77 39.93 2.60
N LEU A 110 2.69 38.71 3.14
CA LEU A 110 1.70 37.69 2.69
C LEU A 110 0.28 38.09 3.05
N LEU A 111 0.04 38.61 4.23
CA LEU A 111 -1.28 39.09 4.66
C LEU A 111 -1.77 40.23 3.76
N THR A 112 -0.91 41.16 3.38
CA THR A 112 -1.23 42.23 2.43
C THR A 112 -1.61 41.65 1.08
N LYS A 113 -0.81 40.73 0.53
CA LYS A 113 -1.10 40.05 -0.72
C LYS A 113 -2.45 39.30 -0.68
N PHE A 114 -2.73 38.58 0.39
CA PHE A 114 -4.01 37.85 0.53
C PHE A 114 -5.21 38.81 0.63
N SER A 115 -5.02 39.96 1.26
CA SER A 115 -6.04 41.01 1.32
C SER A 115 -6.36 41.59 -0.07
N GLU A 116 -5.36 41.75 -0.91
CA GLU A 116 -5.53 42.17 -2.32
C GLU A 116 -6.20 41.10 -3.18
N GLU A 117 -5.84 39.81 -2.96
CA GLU A 117 -6.43 38.68 -3.67
C GLU A 117 -7.92 38.44 -3.31
N ASN A 118 -8.33 38.77 -2.07
CA ASN A 118 -9.71 38.59 -1.59
C ASN A 118 -10.16 39.77 -0.71
N PRO A 119 -10.52 40.93 -1.30
CA PRO A 119 -10.90 42.13 -0.56
C PRO A 119 -12.12 41.97 0.35
N SER A 120 -13.11 41.19 -0.08
CA SER A 120 -14.35 40.97 0.71
C SER A 120 -14.07 40.19 1.99
N LEU A 121 -13.21 39.15 1.93
CA LEU A 121 -12.77 38.43 3.11
C LEU A 121 -11.89 39.32 4.00
N ALA A 122 -11.02 40.13 3.40
CA ALA A 122 -10.17 41.07 4.14
C ALA A 122 -10.96 42.07 4.97
N GLU A 123 -12.03 42.64 4.41
CA GLU A 123 -12.92 43.56 5.13
C GLU A 123 -13.64 42.84 6.29
N SER A 124 -14.18 41.67 6.07
CA SER A 124 -14.83 40.87 7.13
C SER A 124 -13.86 40.51 8.26
N LEU A 125 -12.64 40.10 7.94
CA LEU A 125 -11.63 39.74 8.94
C LEU A 125 -11.11 40.95 9.74
N LYS A 126 -10.96 42.10 9.08
CA LYS A 126 -10.60 43.36 9.78
C LYS A 126 -11.68 43.82 10.76
N LEU A 127 -12.94 43.62 10.43
CA LEU A 127 -14.05 43.93 11.34
C LEU A 127 -14.11 42.99 12.55
N SER A 128 -13.82 41.71 12.35
CA SER A 128 -13.99 40.68 13.39
C SER A 128 -12.71 40.49 14.24
N TYR A 129 -11.51 40.70 13.68
CA TYR A 129 -10.20 40.36 14.27
C TYR A 129 -9.16 41.43 13.96
N SER A 130 -9.45 42.72 14.21
CA SER A 130 -8.66 43.87 13.77
C SER A 130 -7.18 43.85 14.17
N ASP A 131 -6.89 43.30 15.34
CA ASP A 131 -5.55 43.25 15.93
C ASP A 131 -4.96 41.83 16.05
N GLU A 132 -5.61 40.81 15.42
CA GLU A 132 -5.19 39.40 15.47
C GLU A 132 -4.64 38.93 14.11
N PRO A 133 -3.49 39.40 13.64
CA PRO A 133 -3.02 39.15 12.29
C PRO A 133 -2.68 37.68 12.02
N TRP A 134 -2.23 36.90 13.01
CA TRP A 134 -2.00 35.45 12.84
C TRP A 134 -3.31 34.68 12.60
N ARG A 135 -4.39 35.05 13.31
CA ARG A 135 -5.70 34.47 13.06
C ARG A 135 -6.23 34.85 11.67
N GLN A 136 -6.11 36.13 11.30
CA GLN A 136 -6.48 36.57 9.95
C GLN A 136 -5.74 35.76 8.88
N PHE A 137 -4.42 35.57 9.04
CA PHE A 137 -3.60 34.80 8.12
C PHE A 137 -4.12 33.36 7.96
N VAL A 138 -4.41 32.66 9.07
CA VAL A 138 -4.94 31.28 9.04
C VAL A 138 -6.29 31.22 8.33
N LEU A 139 -7.17 32.19 8.55
CA LEU A 139 -8.49 32.26 7.91
C LEU A 139 -8.38 32.54 6.40
N PHE A 140 -7.40 33.36 5.96
CA PHE A 140 -7.10 33.49 4.53
C PHE A 140 -6.58 32.18 3.93
N VAL A 141 -5.66 31.50 4.62
CA VAL A 141 -5.14 30.18 4.21
C VAL A 141 -6.26 29.16 4.11
N GLN A 142 -7.20 29.13 5.06
CA GLN A 142 -8.40 28.31 5.04
C GLN A 142 -9.29 28.62 3.83
N GLY A 143 -9.54 29.90 3.56
CA GLY A 143 -10.34 30.35 2.41
C GLY A 143 -9.74 30.01 1.03
N LYS A 144 -8.43 29.69 0.98
CA LYS A 144 -7.76 29.23 -0.23
C LYS A 144 -7.85 27.71 -0.45
N LEU A 145 -8.44 26.93 0.47
CA LEU A 145 -8.69 25.52 0.23
C LEU A 145 -9.80 25.34 -0.84
N PRO A 146 -9.63 24.42 -1.81
CA PRO A 146 -10.61 24.19 -2.86
C PRO A 146 -11.80 23.34 -2.36
N VAL A 147 -12.43 23.78 -1.27
CA VAL A 147 -13.60 23.14 -0.65
C VAL A 147 -14.50 24.19 -0.01
N THR A 148 -15.81 24.02 -0.13
CA THR A 148 -16.81 24.76 0.66
C THR A 148 -17.41 23.83 1.70
N THR A 149 -17.55 24.33 2.92
CA THR A 149 -18.24 23.65 4.03
C THR A 149 -19.34 24.61 4.54
N GLY A 150 -20.58 24.16 4.62
CA GLY A 150 -21.68 24.96 5.18
C GLY A 150 -22.17 24.33 6.48
N GLU A 151 -22.84 25.11 7.33
CA GLU A 151 -23.47 24.61 8.56
C GLU A 151 -24.61 23.61 8.28
N VAL A 152 -25.26 23.72 7.13
CA VAL A 152 -26.44 22.93 6.73
C VAL A 152 -26.20 22.13 5.43
N GLU A 153 -25.21 22.50 4.61
CA GLU A 153 -24.94 21.84 3.35
C GLU A 153 -23.76 20.86 3.44
N GLU A 154 -23.87 19.75 2.70
CA GLU A 154 -22.74 18.82 2.51
C GLU A 154 -21.54 19.56 1.89
N ALA A 155 -20.33 19.26 2.38
CA ALA A 155 -19.11 19.81 1.82
C ALA A 155 -18.96 19.49 0.32
N LYS A 156 -18.52 20.48 -0.47
CA LYS A 156 -18.37 20.35 -1.93
C LYS A 156 -16.97 20.81 -2.36
N LEU A 157 -16.40 20.12 -3.35
CA LEU A 157 -15.18 20.58 -4.00
C LEU A 157 -15.46 21.84 -4.81
N VAL A 158 -14.62 22.86 -4.64
CA VAL A 158 -14.62 24.05 -5.51
C VAL A 158 -13.87 23.69 -6.79
N GLU A 159 -14.58 23.81 -7.91
CA GLU A 159 -14.02 23.61 -9.25
C GLU A 159 -13.84 24.97 -9.93
N GLY A 160 -12.65 25.24 -10.42
CA GLY A 160 -12.34 26.48 -11.12
C GLY A 160 -11.06 27.13 -10.62
N GLY A 161 -10.34 27.78 -11.52
CA GLY A 161 -9.13 28.55 -11.20
C GLY A 161 -9.47 29.81 -10.41
N GLY A 162 -8.55 30.26 -9.61
CA GLY A 162 -8.67 31.44 -8.79
C GLY A 162 -7.56 31.45 -7.77
N ILE A 163 -7.87 31.92 -6.58
CA ILE A 163 -6.93 32.03 -5.46
C ILE A 163 -6.72 30.70 -4.72
N GLN A 164 -7.44 29.63 -5.10
CA GLN A 164 -7.41 28.34 -4.42
C GLN A 164 -6.08 27.59 -4.66
N TYR A 165 -5.64 26.87 -3.63
CA TYR A 165 -4.50 25.96 -3.73
C TYR A 165 -4.75 24.84 -4.75
N ARG A 166 -3.78 24.61 -5.61
CA ARG A 166 -3.78 23.48 -6.55
C ARG A 166 -3.10 22.25 -5.96
N HIS A 167 -2.02 22.50 -5.21
CA HIS A 167 -1.14 21.46 -4.68
C HIS A 167 -0.89 21.62 -3.17
N PRO A 168 -0.68 20.50 -2.44
CA PRO A 168 -0.42 20.54 -0.99
C PRO A 168 0.82 21.37 -0.60
N TYR A 169 1.84 21.41 -1.45
CA TYR A 169 3.08 22.16 -1.14
C TYR A 169 2.87 23.68 -1.07
N GLU A 170 1.83 24.23 -1.73
CA GLU A 170 1.51 25.65 -1.66
C GLU A 170 0.97 26.00 -0.26
N LEU A 171 0.12 25.13 0.29
CA LEU A 171 -0.36 25.26 1.67
C LEU A 171 0.78 25.06 2.67
N GLU A 172 1.64 24.05 2.43
CA GLU A 172 2.81 23.79 3.30
C GLU A 172 3.74 24.99 3.37
N ALA A 173 4.02 25.66 2.25
CA ALA A 173 4.84 26.86 2.22
C ALA A 173 4.27 27.98 3.13
N HIS A 174 2.96 28.19 3.12
CA HIS A 174 2.32 29.19 3.98
C HIS A 174 2.29 28.76 5.46
N LEU A 175 2.09 27.48 5.75
CA LEU A 175 2.15 26.96 7.12
C LEU A 175 3.58 27.00 7.69
N ALA A 176 4.61 26.83 6.86
CA ALA A 176 6.00 27.00 7.25
C ALA A 176 6.28 28.45 7.67
N VAL A 177 5.89 29.43 6.84
CA VAL A 177 6.02 30.86 7.18
C VAL A 177 5.28 31.23 8.48
N LEU A 178 4.06 30.66 8.66
CA LEU A 178 3.32 30.83 9.91
C LEU A 178 4.09 30.27 11.12
N SER A 179 4.66 29.08 10.98
CA SER A 179 5.48 28.46 12.03
C SER A 179 6.70 29.33 12.39
N ASP A 180 7.43 29.78 11.37
CA ASP A 180 8.63 30.62 11.55
C ASP A 180 8.28 31.96 12.23
N SER A 181 7.17 32.58 11.81
CA SER A 181 6.70 33.83 12.41
C SER A 181 6.37 33.72 13.91
N LEU A 182 5.81 32.58 14.32
CA LEU A 182 5.53 32.29 15.72
C LEU A 182 6.81 32.07 16.53
N HIS A 183 7.83 31.45 15.95
CA HIS A 183 9.14 31.30 16.60
C HIS A 183 9.83 32.68 16.75
N GLU A 184 9.82 33.51 15.71
CA GLU A 184 10.38 34.88 15.74
C GLU A 184 9.69 35.74 16.81
N SER A 185 8.40 35.62 16.99
CA SER A 185 7.61 36.37 17.97
C SER A 185 7.65 35.78 19.39
N GLY A 186 8.50 34.77 19.66
CA GLY A 186 8.59 34.09 20.95
C GLY A 186 7.45 33.11 21.28
N ALA A 187 6.54 32.88 20.35
CA ALA A 187 5.40 31.98 20.50
C ALA A 187 5.68 30.57 19.94
N GLY A 188 6.95 30.13 19.91
CA GLY A 188 7.37 28.86 19.32
C GLY A 188 6.63 27.63 19.84
N ARG A 189 6.16 27.64 21.11
CA ARG A 189 5.32 26.57 21.64
C ARG A 189 4.01 26.40 20.85
N LEU A 190 3.41 27.49 20.37
CA LEU A 190 2.21 27.41 19.52
C LEU A 190 2.55 26.86 18.13
N ALA A 191 3.71 27.23 17.57
CA ALA A 191 4.18 26.60 16.34
C ALA A 191 4.28 25.08 16.48
N ASP A 192 4.91 24.59 17.56
CA ASP A 192 5.13 23.16 17.81
C ASP A 192 3.85 22.39 18.13
N THR A 193 2.91 23.00 18.88
CA THR A 193 1.74 22.28 19.41
C THR A 193 0.45 22.49 18.62
N ALA A 194 0.35 23.58 17.85
CA ALA A 194 -0.83 23.91 17.08
C ALA A 194 -0.60 23.84 15.56
N VAL A 195 0.50 24.42 15.04
CA VAL A 195 0.79 24.43 13.59
C VAL A 195 1.38 23.09 13.13
N SER A 196 2.36 22.54 13.87
CA SER A 196 3.03 21.27 13.52
C SER A 196 2.09 20.10 13.27
N PRO A 197 0.99 19.87 14.05
CA PRO A 197 0.01 18.83 13.75
C PRO A 197 -0.71 19.02 12.41
N VAL A 198 -1.03 20.25 12.00
CA VAL A 198 -1.65 20.53 10.70
C VAL A 198 -0.69 20.22 9.56
N ARG A 199 0.57 20.68 9.67
CA ARG A 199 1.64 20.35 8.72
C ARG A 199 1.86 18.84 8.62
N ARG A 200 1.81 18.12 9.74
CA ARG A 200 1.91 16.66 9.79
C ARG A 200 0.76 15.95 9.06
N THR A 201 -0.46 16.44 9.27
CA THR A 201 -1.64 15.94 8.56
C THR A 201 -1.51 16.18 7.06
N LEU A 202 -1.09 17.38 6.67
CA LEU A 202 -0.84 17.73 5.27
C LEU A 202 0.25 16.87 4.63
N ASP A 203 1.36 16.59 5.34
CA ASP A 203 2.40 15.68 4.86
C ASP A 203 1.87 14.25 4.66
N ALA A 204 1.04 13.73 5.58
CA ALA A 204 0.53 12.37 5.50
C ALA A 204 -0.55 12.17 4.43
N PHE A 205 -1.48 13.12 4.33
CA PHE A 205 -2.68 13.00 3.51
C PHE A 205 -2.63 13.78 2.18
N GLY A 206 -1.81 14.82 2.08
CA GLY A 206 -1.90 15.77 0.97
C GLY A 206 -3.32 16.30 0.81
N PHE A 207 -3.76 16.46 -0.44
CA PHE A 207 -5.15 16.78 -0.78
C PHE A 207 -5.94 15.54 -1.26
N HIS A 208 -5.55 14.33 -0.81
CA HIS A 208 -6.09 13.07 -1.32
C HIS A 208 -6.40 12.01 -0.25
N LEU A 209 -6.14 12.26 1.02
CA LEU A 209 -6.40 11.40 2.18
C LEU A 209 -5.65 10.05 2.16
N ALA A 210 -5.74 9.31 1.06
CA ALA A 210 -5.01 8.07 0.80
C ALA A 210 -4.82 7.87 -0.71
N SER A 211 -3.70 7.29 -1.11
CA SER A 211 -3.45 6.94 -2.52
C SER A 211 -4.28 5.73 -2.92
N LEU A 212 -4.96 5.81 -4.07
CA LEU A 212 -5.77 4.72 -4.60
C LEU A 212 -4.95 3.85 -5.55
N ASP A 213 -4.71 2.57 -5.16
CA ASP A 213 -4.12 1.59 -6.07
C ASP A 213 -5.18 0.99 -6.99
N ILE A 214 -4.79 0.75 -8.22
CA ILE A 214 -5.60 0.04 -9.21
C ILE A 214 -5.02 -1.35 -9.39
N ARG A 215 -5.79 -2.39 -9.07
CA ARG A 215 -5.37 -3.78 -9.25
C ARG A 215 -6.22 -4.48 -10.31
N GLN A 216 -5.55 -5.17 -11.23
CA GLN A 216 -6.20 -5.96 -12.27
C GLN A 216 -5.39 -7.23 -12.54
N ASN A 217 -6.07 -8.27 -12.99
CA ASN A 217 -5.48 -9.56 -13.34
C ASN A 217 -4.75 -9.50 -14.69
N SER A 218 -3.59 -10.16 -14.82
CA SER A 218 -2.81 -10.22 -16.05
C SER A 218 -3.60 -10.78 -17.23
N GLN A 219 -4.40 -11.82 -17.00
CA GLN A 219 -5.25 -12.41 -18.05
C GLN A 219 -6.29 -11.41 -18.57
N PHE A 220 -6.81 -10.51 -17.70
CA PHE A 220 -7.75 -9.48 -18.14
C PHE A 220 -7.06 -8.45 -19.06
N HIS A 221 -5.79 -8.14 -18.81
CA HIS A 221 -4.98 -7.31 -19.71
C HIS A 221 -4.72 -8.03 -21.04
N ASP A 222 -4.43 -9.33 -21.03
CA ASP A 222 -4.28 -10.13 -22.26
C ASP A 222 -5.52 -10.08 -23.15
N LEU A 223 -6.70 -10.29 -22.55
CA LEU A 223 -7.98 -10.20 -23.27
C LEU A 223 -8.24 -8.78 -23.81
N ALA A 224 -7.84 -7.75 -23.06
CA ALA A 224 -7.94 -6.37 -23.54
C ALA A 224 -7.05 -6.13 -24.76
N ILE A 225 -5.83 -6.68 -24.79
CA ILE A 225 -4.95 -6.61 -25.97
C ILE A 225 -5.55 -7.41 -27.15
N ASP A 226 -6.09 -8.62 -26.91
CA ASP A 226 -6.79 -9.40 -27.96
C ASP A 226 -7.85 -8.56 -28.66
N GLN A 227 -8.69 -7.88 -27.90
CA GLN A 227 -9.78 -7.05 -28.42
C GLN A 227 -9.26 -5.83 -29.17
N LEU A 228 -8.21 -5.18 -28.69
CA LEU A 228 -7.58 -4.05 -29.37
C LEU A 228 -6.97 -4.46 -30.71
N LEU A 229 -6.26 -5.57 -30.77
CA LEU A 229 -5.68 -6.09 -32.02
C LEU A 229 -6.75 -6.42 -33.06
N LYS A 230 -7.81 -7.07 -32.62
CA LYS A 230 -8.95 -7.39 -33.50
C LYS A 230 -9.64 -6.13 -34.00
N ALA A 231 -9.92 -5.15 -33.13
CA ALA A 231 -10.57 -3.91 -33.49
C ALA A 231 -9.74 -3.04 -34.46
N SER A 232 -8.41 -3.13 -34.36
CA SER A 232 -7.48 -2.40 -35.24
C SER A 232 -7.13 -3.13 -36.54
N GLY A 233 -7.55 -4.41 -36.70
CA GLY A 233 -7.23 -5.23 -37.86
C GLY A 233 -5.75 -5.59 -38.00
N ILE A 234 -4.97 -5.56 -36.91
CA ILE A 234 -3.52 -5.82 -36.94
C ILE A 234 -3.24 -7.33 -36.94
N ASP A 235 -3.91 -8.08 -36.07
CA ASP A 235 -3.79 -9.53 -35.99
C ASP A 235 -5.10 -10.14 -35.43
N ASP A 236 -5.60 -11.19 -36.07
CA ASP A 236 -6.79 -11.92 -35.64
C ASP A 236 -6.46 -13.07 -34.66
N SER A 237 -5.17 -13.41 -34.50
CA SER A 237 -4.77 -14.45 -33.56
C SER A 237 -4.71 -13.89 -32.14
N PRO A 238 -5.33 -14.59 -31.14
CA PRO A 238 -5.42 -14.09 -29.78
C PRO A 238 -4.03 -13.93 -29.15
N PHE A 239 -3.65 -12.72 -28.75
CA PHE A 239 -2.42 -12.40 -28.01
C PHE A 239 -2.28 -13.26 -26.74
N SER A 240 -3.39 -13.52 -26.08
CA SER A 240 -3.47 -14.38 -24.88
C SER A 240 -2.99 -15.82 -25.13
N LYS A 241 -2.93 -16.28 -26.39
CA LYS A 241 -2.46 -17.61 -26.80
C LYS A 241 -1.04 -17.63 -27.34
N TRP A 242 -0.41 -16.48 -27.53
CA TRP A 242 0.97 -16.42 -28.02
C TRP A 242 1.96 -16.89 -26.95
N ASP A 243 3.08 -17.45 -27.39
CA ASP A 243 4.22 -17.72 -26.52
C ASP A 243 4.89 -16.41 -26.07
N GLU A 244 5.74 -16.47 -25.08
CA GLU A 244 6.37 -15.30 -24.49
C GLU A 244 7.28 -14.57 -25.48
N GLU A 245 8.01 -15.27 -26.31
CA GLU A 245 8.92 -14.68 -27.31
C GLU A 245 8.16 -13.81 -28.30
N ARG A 246 7.07 -14.31 -28.87
CA ARG A 246 6.19 -13.56 -29.78
C ARG A 246 5.53 -12.36 -29.08
N ARG A 247 5.09 -12.52 -27.83
CA ARG A 247 4.52 -11.43 -27.01
C ARG A 247 5.52 -10.30 -26.81
N ILE A 248 6.74 -10.63 -26.40
CA ILE A 248 7.80 -9.64 -26.16
C ILE A 248 8.16 -8.92 -27.47
N ALA A 249 8.40 -9.66 -28.57
CA ALA A 249 8.74 -9.05 -29.85
C ALA A 249 7.66 -8.07 -30.33
N PHE A 250 6.39 -8.43 -30.15
CA PHE A 250 5.27 -7.55 -30.47
C PHE A 250 5.24 -6.30 -29.57
N LEU A 251 5.32 -6.49 -28.24
CA LEU A 251 5.28 -5.40 -27.27
C LEU A 251 6.46 -4.43 -27.45
N GLU A 252 7.67 -4.94 -27.68
CA GLU A 252 8.84 -4.09 -27.96
C GLU A 252 8.67 -3.24 -29.22
N LYS A 253 8.07 -3.81 -30.28
CA LYS A 253 7.76 -3.08 -31.50
C LYS A 253 6.73 -1.98 -31.23
N GLU A 254 5.62 -2.31 -30.59
CA GLU A 254 4.51 -1.39 -30.36
C GLU A 254 4.84 -0.30 -29.34
N LEU A 255 5.65 -0.60 -28.31
CA LEU A 255 6.11 0.40 -27.34
C LEU A 255 7.11 1.41 -27.92
N ARG A 256 7.54 1.24 -29.17
CA ARG A 256 8.31 2.25 -29.93
C ARG A 256 7.43 3.15 -30.80
N SER A 257 6.13 2.86 -30.88
CA SER A 257 5.18 3.63 -31.68
C SER A 257 4.32 4.54 -30.80
N PRO A 258 4.22 5.84 -31.09
CA PRO A 258 3.34 6.74 -30.36
C PRO A 258 1.86 6.59 -30.74
N ARG A 259 1.57 5.86 -31.81
CA ARG A 259 0.22 5.74 -32.37
C ARG A 259 -0.62 4.75 -31.56
N PRO A 260 -1.80 5.15 -31.03
CA PRO A 260 -2.73 4.21 -30.45
C PRO A 260 -3.34 3.27 -31.51
N PHE A 261 -3.85 2.11 -31.08
CA PHE A 261 -4.50 1.14 -31.96
C PHE A 261 -5.84 1.62 -32.46
N ILE A 262 -6.61 2.28 -31.60
CA ILE A 262 -7.97 2.75 -31.89
C ILE A 262 -8.12 4.25 -31.61
N GLY A 263 -9.10 4.88 -32.23
CA GLY A 263 -9.46 6.26 -31.93
C GLY A 263 -10.06 6.43 -30.52
N ALA A 264 -10.02 7.64 -29.99
CA ALA A 264 -10.43 7.94 -28.62
C ALA A 264 -11.89 7.55 -28.30
N ASP A 265 -12.77 7.58 -29.29
CA ASP A 265 -14.20 7.27 -29.15
C ASP A 265 -14.58 5.87 -29.65
N ALA A 266 -13.59 5.08 -30.09
CA ALA A 266 -13.84 3.72 -30.59
C ALA A 266 -13.95 2.73 -29.43
N THR A 267 -14.78 1.71 -29.62
CA THR A 267 -14.91 0.56 -28.71
C THR A 267 -14.18 -0.63 -29.30
N ALA A 268 -13.50 -1.40 -28.46
CA ALA A 268 -12.78 -2.61 -28.87
C ALA A 268 -13.40 -3.88 -28.32
N GLY A 269 -14.02 -3.79 -27.15
CA GLY A 269 -14.64 -4.91 -26.45
C GLY A 269 -14.65 -4.72 -24.94
N HIS A 270 -15.31 -5.60 -24.21
CA HIS A 270 -15.60 -5.44 -22.78
C HIS A 270 -14.35 -5.21 -21.93
N GLU A 271 -13.31 -6.04 -22.09
CA GLU A 271 -12.10 -5.98 -21.26
C GLU A 271 -11.26 -4.76 -21.64
N ALA A 272 -11.08 -4.51 -22.94
CA ALA A 272 -10.35 -3.33 -23.43
C ALA A 272 -11.02 -2.03 -22.98
N ASP A 273 -12.31 -1.88 -23.26
CA ASP A 273 -13.06 -0.67 -22.89
C ASP A 273 -13.05 -0.44 -21.38
N ALA A 274 -13.15 -1.51 -20.57
CA ALA A 274 -13.10 -1.42 -19.13
C ALA A 274 -11.74 -0.94 -18.62
N VAL A 275 -10.61 -1.46 -19.15
CA VAL A 275 -9.26 -1.02 -18.75
C VAL A 275 -9.02 0.41 -19.21
N LEU A 276 -9.29 0.72 -20.48
CA LEU A 276 -9.07 2.03 -21.05
C LEU A 276 -9.90 3.12 -20.36
N ALA A 277 -11.16 2.85 -20.04
CA ALA A 277 -12.00 3.77 -19.28
C ALA A 277 -11.42 4.07 -17.89
N CYS A 278 -10.90 3.04 -17.18
CA CYS A 278 -10.26 3.22 -15.89
C CYS A 278 -8.98 4.05 -16.00
N TYR A 279 -8.09 3.73 -16.92
CA TYR A 279 -6.84 4.47 -17.14
C TYR A 279 -7.11 5.90 -17.62
N GLY A 280 -8.18 6.12 -18.38
CA GLY A 280 -8.67 7.44 -18.75
C GLY A 280 -9.12 8.28 -17.54
N VAL A 281 -9.70 7.66 -16.52
CA VAL A 281 -10.01 8.32 -15.23
C VAL A 281 -8.73 8.78 -14.55
N LEU A 282 -7.71 7.92 -14.47
CA LEU A 282 -6.42 8.26 -13.85
C LEU A 282 -5.74 9.42 -14.59
N ARG A 283 -5.70 9.36 -15.94
CA ARG A 283 -5.15 10.44 -16.75
C ARG A 283 -5.83 11.79 -16.45
N ARG A 284 -7.16 11.82 -16.49
CA ARG A 284 -7.92 13.06 -16.19
C ARG A 284 -7.67 13.56 -14.77
N HIS A 285 -7.54 12.66 -13.80
CA HIS A 285 -7.20 13.03 -12.43
C HIS A 285 -5.81 13.65 -12.35
N ILE A 286 -4.80 13.04 -12.98
CA ILE A 286 -3.42 13.55 -13.00
C ILE A 286 -3.35 14.92 -13.67
N GLN A 287 -4.03 15.09 -14.80
CA GLN A 287 -4.07 16.39 -15.50
C GLN A 287 -4.69 17.51 -14.65
N LYS A 288 -5.69 17.17 -13.82
CA LYS A 288 -6.42 18.15 -13.03
C LYS A 288 -5.77 18.43 -11.66
N TYR A 289 -5.22 17.43 -11.02
CA TYR A 289 -4.79 17.49 -9.61
C TYR A 289 -3.34 17.07 -9.38
N GLY A 290 -2.63 16.61 -10.41
CA GLY A 290 -1.31 16.00 -10.29
C GLY A 290 -1.38 14.52 -9.92
N HIS A 291 -0.21 13.94 -9.62
CA HIS A 291 -0.06 12.51 -9.30
C HIS A 291 -0.50 12.15 -7.89
N ASP A 292 -0.67 13.15 -7.02
CA ASP A 292 -1.10 12.93 -5.64
C ASP A 292 -2.47 12.23 -5.63
N GLY A 293 -2.61 11.23 -4.77
CA GLY A 293 -3.84 10.43 -4.70
C GLY A 293 -3.91 9.24 -5.64
N ILE A 294 -3.04 9.16 -6.66
CA ILE A 294 -2.88 7.95 -7.47
C ILE A 294 -1.79 7.07 -6.85
N GLY A 295 -2.12 5.81 -6.63
CA GLY A 295 -1.17 4.79 -6.16
C GLY A 295 -0.43 4.12 -7.32
N SER A 296 -0.57 2.80 -7.43
CA SER A 296 0.12 1.97 -8.42
C SER A 296 -0.86 1.19 -9.28
N LEU A 297 -0.43 0.80 -10.47
CA LEU A 297 -1.07 -0.20 -11.32
C LEU A 297 -0.52 -1.58 -10.92
N ILE A 298 -1.28 -2.33 -10.12
CA ILE A 298 -0.87 -3.63 -9.60
C ILE A 298 -1.40 -4.72 -10.53
N VAL A 299 -0.49 -5.57 -11.01
CA VAL A 299 -0.80 -6.69 -11.88
C VAL A 299 -0.83 -7.97 -11.04
N SER A 300 -2.03 -8.49 -10.74
CA SER A 300 -2.17 -9.77 -10.06
C SER A 300 -1.91 -10.93 -11.01
N MET A 301 -1.45 -12.05 -10.48
CA MET A 301 -1.06 -13.24 -11.25
C MET A 301 0.02 -12.94 -12.31
N THR A 302 1.00 -12.13 -11.95
CA THR A 302 2.17 -11.86 -12.81
C THR A 302 3.04 -13.11 -12.92
N LYS A 303 3.21 -13.63 -14.13
CA LYS A 303 3.98 -14.85 -14.41
C LYS A 303 5.16 -14.62 -15.34
N ARG A 304 5.20 -13.51 -16.05
CA ARG A 304 6.20 -13.22 -17.10
C ARG A 304 6.33 -11.72 -17.34
N LEU A 305 7.40 -11.34 -18.03
CA LEU A 305 7.70 -9.95 -18.36
C LEU A 305 6.60 -9.29 -19.18
N SER A 306 6.05 -9.99 -20.17
CA SER A 306 5.00 -9.46 -21.04
C SER A 306 3.76 -9.01 -20.28
N ASP A 307 3.41 -9.62 -19.13
CA ASP A 307 2.27 -9.24 -18.31
C ASP A 307 2.40 -7.80 -17.78
N LEU A 308 3.64 -7.35 -17.52
CA LEU A 308 3.95 -5.99 -17.06
C LEU A 308 4.03 -5.00 -18.23
N LEU A 309 4.63 -5.42 -19.37
CA LEU A 309 4.75 -4.57 -20.55
C LEU A 309 3.38 -4.27 -21.20
N CYS A 310 2.41 -5.18 -21.11
CA CYS A 310 1.03 -4.95 -21.53
C CYS A 310 0.42 -3.70 -20.87
N VAL A 311 0.76 -3.45 -19.60
CA VAL A 311 0.26 -2.28 -18.87
C VAL A 311 0.76 -0.98 -19.50
N TYR A 312 2.02 -0.94 -19.94
CA TYR A 312 2.56 0.23 -20.65
C TYR A 312 1.87 0.49 -21.97
N LEU A 313 1.56 -0.59 -22.70
CA LEU A 313 0.84 -0.49 -23.96
C LEU A 313 -0.59 0.03 -23.75
N LEU A 314 -1.32 -0.53 -22.79
CA LEU A 314 -2.68 -0.07 -22.44
C LEU A 314 -2.68 1.37 -21.88
N ALA A 315 -1.67 1.77 -21.12
CA ALA A 315 -1.51 3.13 -20.63
C ALA A 315 -1.24 4.13 -21.77
N ARG A 316 -0.50 3.73 -22.81
CA ARG A 316 -0.27 4.52 -24.03
C ARG A 316 -1.59 4.81 -24.75
N GLU A 317 -2.49 3.84 -24.86
CA GLU A 317 -3.76 3.97 -25.60
C GLU A 317 -4.59 5.18 -25.15
N VAL A 318 -4.53 5.50 -23.85
CA VAL A 318 -5.29 6.62 -23.27
C VAL A 318 -4.42 7.84 -22.94
N GLY A 319 -3.11 7.78 -23.22
CA GLY A 319 -2.15 8.83 -22.89
C GLY A 319 -1.86 8.97 -21.40
N LEU A 320 -2.02 7.89 -20.62
CA LEU A 320 -1.52 7.77 -19.25
C LEU A 320 0.00 7.49 -19.25
N ALA A 321 0.50 6.87 -20.32
CA ALA A 321 1.90 6.90 -20.70
C ALA A 321 2.09 7.90 -21.86
N HIS A 322 3.09 8.76 -21.75
CA HIS A 322 3.37 9.83 -22.71
C HIS A 322 4.76 9.70 -23.32
N TRP A 323 4.99 10.38 -24.44
CA TRP A 323 6.28 10.42 -25.11
C TRP A 323 7.12 11.59 -24.58
N SER A 324 8.28 11.25 -24.05
CA SER A 324 9.37 12.19 -23.78
C SER A 324 10.33 12.25 -24.95
N THR A 325 11.36 13.11 -24.86
CA THR A 325 12.45 13.16 -25.86
C THR A 325 13.26 11.85 -25.92
N GLU A 326 13.21 11.03 -24.88
CA GLU A 326 13.93 9.76 -24.78
C GLU A 326 13.06 8.54 -25.11
N GLY A 327 11.74 8.73 -25.28
CA GLY A 327 10.77 7.68 -25.61
C GLY A 327 9.60 7.61 -24.64
N LEU A 328 8.88 6.49 -24.65
CA LEU A 328 7.68 6.28 -23.84
C LEU A 328 8.00 6.26 -22.34
N VAL A 329 7.17 6.97 -21.55
CA VAL A 329 7.24 7.08 -20.09
C VAL A 329 5.85 6.82 -19.52
N CYS A 330 5.72 5.90 -18.58
CA CYS A 330 4.51 5.69 -17.81
C CYS A 330 4.59 6.47 -16.49
N GLU A 331 3.64 7.37 -16.27
CA GLU A 331 3.65 8.26 -15.11
C GLU A 331 3.29 7.54 -13.79
N VAL A 332 2.52 6.45 -13.89
CA VAL A 332 2.02 5.67 -12.75
C VAL A 332 2.88 4.40 -12.57
N PRO A 333 3.34 4.09 -11.34
CA PRO A 333 4.13 2.88 -11.09
C PRO A 333 3.40 1.61 -11.49
N VAL A 334 4.05 0.72 -12.23
CA VAL A 334 3.57 -0.64 -12.54
C VAL A 334 4.19 -1.61 -11.53
N VAL A 335 3.35 -2.41 -10.87
CA VAL A 335 3.74 -3.24 -9.73
C VAL A 335 3.35 -4.69 -9.99
N PRO A 336 4.31 -5.61 -10.13
CA PRO A 336 4.01 -7.04 -10.15
C PRO A 336 3.49 -7.51 -8.79
N LEU A 337 2.56 -8.46 -8.80
CA LEU A 337 2.12 -9.20 -7.62
C LEU A 337 2.41 -10.69 -7.84
N PHE A 338 3.25 -11.26 -6.97
CA PHE A 338 3.59 -12.68 -6.95
C PHE A 338 2.81 -13.38 -5.82
N GLU A 339 2.02 -14.37 -6.17
CA GLU A 339 1.02 -14.97 -5.27
C GLU A 339 1.23 -16.47 -5.03
N THR A 340 1.72 -17.23 -6.02
CA THR A 340 1.97 -18.66 -5.92
C THR A 340 3.45 -18.95 -5.65
N LEU A 341 3.76 -20.21 -5.32
CA LEU A 341 5.15 -20.63 -5.14
C LEU A 341 5.97 -20.43 -6.42
N ASP A 342 5.42 -20.84 -7.57
CA ASP A 342 6.08 -20.68 -8.86
C ASP A 342 6.32 -19.21 -9.22
N ASP A 343 5.36 -18.31 -8.89
CA ASP A 343 5.52 -16.88 -9.09
C ASP A 343 6.66 -16.31 -8.22
N LEU A 344 6.78 -16.78 -6.96
CA LEU A 344 7.83 -16.34 -6.03
C LEU A 344 9.22 -16.84 -6.47
N GLU A 345 9.33 -18.03 -7.03
CA GLU A 345 10.56 -18.59 -7.56
C GLU A 345 11.03 -17.87 -8.83
N ASN A 346 10.10 -17.56 -9.75
CA ASN A 346 10.39 -16.90 -11.02
C ASN A 346 10.46 -15.36 -10.92
N GLY A 347 9.85 -14.78 -9.89
CA GLY A 347 9.73 -13.32 -9.69
C GLY A 347 11.03 -12.55 -9.82
N PRO A 348 12.16 -13.00 -9.22
CA PRO A 348 13.44 -12.32 -9.32
C PRO A 348 13.94 -12.14 -10.77
N SER A 349 13.76 -13.14 -11.63
CA SER A 349 14.14 -13.06 -13.04
C SER A 349 13.23 -12.09 -13.80
N ILE A 350 11.91 -12.18 -13.59
CA ILE A 350 10.94 -11.28 -14.21
C ILE A 350 11.23 -9.81 -13.84
N VAL A 351 11.51 -9.53 -12.57
CA VAL A 351 11.82 -8.17 -12.10
C VAL A 351 13.16 -7.68 -12.65
N ARG A 352 14.16 -8.54 -12.76
CA ARG A 352 15.44 -8.18 -13.40
C ARG A 352 15.24 -7.74 -14.85
N ASP A 353 14.50 -8.51 -15.63
CA ASP A 353 14.20 -8.20 -17.04
C ASP A 353 13.34 -6.94 -17.15
N PHE A 354 12.36 -6.78 -16.27
CA PHE A 354 11.52 -5.58 -16.22
C PHE A 354 12.33 -4.33 -15.91
N LEU A 355 13.24 -4.37 -14.93
CA LEU A 355 14.13 -3.25 -14.59
C LEU A 355 15.15 -2.95 -15.69
N ALA A 356 15.54 -3.95 -16.47
CA ALA A 356 16.43 -3.76 -17.63
C ALA A 356 15.72 -3.09 -18.80
N HIS A 357 14.37 -3.18 -18.89
CA HIS A 357 13.60 -2.67 -20.01
C HIS A 357 13.64 -1.13 -20.11
N PRO A 358 13.88 -0.56 -21.31
CA PRO A 358 14.08 0.90 -21.47
C PRO A 358 12.89 1.76 -21.01
N VAL A 359 11.65 1.32 -21.25
CA VAL A 359 10.45 2.03 -20.80
C VAL A 359 10.38 2.06 -19.27
N THR A 360 10.72 0.95 -18.61
CA THR A 360 10.73 0.88 -17.15
C THR A 360 11.76 1.83 -16.55
N LYS A 361 12.99 1.83 -17.08
CA LYS A 361 14.05 2.75 -16.62
C LYS A 361 13.59 4.22 -16.70
N ARG A 362 13.12 4.65 -17.86
CA ARG A 362 12.62 6.02 -18.05
C ARG A 362 11.44 6.36 -17.15
N SER A 363 10.52 5.40 -16.97
CA SER A 363 9.35 5.60 -16.11
C SER A 363 9.75 5.75 -14.64
N LEU A 364 10.68 4.93 -14.16
CA LEU A 364 11.20 5.02 -12.79
C LEU A 364 11.98 6.33 -12.56
N ASP A 365 12.79 6.77 -13.53
CA ASP A 365 13.51 8.05 -13.46
C ASP A 365 12.54 9.24 -13.45
N PHE A 366 11.47 9.20 -14.25
CA PHE A 366 10.42 10.20 -14.24
C PHE A 366 9.71 10.28 -12.88
N GLN A 367 9.32 9.11 -12.35
CA GLN A 367 8.64 9.01 -11.06
C GLN A 367 9.55 9.49 -9.91
N LEU A 368 10.85 9.21 -9.97
CA LEU A 368 11.83 9.72 -9.00
C LEU A 368 11.86 11.25 -9.00
N ARG A 369 11.91 11.89 -10.17
CA ARG A 369 11.94 13.36 -10.30
C ARG A 369 10.63 14.01 -9.84
N GLY A 370 9.49 13.40 -10.09
CA GLY A 370 8.17 13.91 -9.72
C GLY A 370 7.89 13.90 -8.22
N VAL A 371 8.48 12.96 -7.48
CA VAL A 371 8.29 12.81 -6.03
C VAL A 371 9.27 13.66 -5.22
N THR A 372 10.39 14.08 -5.79
CA THR A 372 11.50 14.76 -5.10
C THR A 372 11.37 16.28 -5.08
N ARG A 373 10.23 16.83 -4.66
CA ARG A 373 10.13 18.27 -4.37
C ARG A 373 10.87 18.70 -3.09
N ILE A 374 11.24 17.73 -2.24
CA ILE A 374 12.13 17.95 -1.08
C ILE A 374 13.36 17.07 -1.28
N PRO A 375 14.54 17.64 -1.54
CA PRO A 375 15.78 16.88 -1.65
C PRO A 375 16.01 16.09 -0.35
N SER A 376 16.09 14.78 -0.46
CA SER A 376 16.52 13.91 0.63
C SER A 376 17.77 13.17 0.17
N PRO A 377 18.88 13.23 0.93
CA PRO A 377 20.12 12.52 0.57
C PRO A 377 19.93 11.01 0.38
N GLN A 378 18.84 10.44 0.92
CA GLN A 378 18.53 9.01 0.86
C GLN A 378 17.68 8.60 -0.34
N ARG A 379 17.25 9.54 -1.22
CA ARG A 379 16.36 9.26 -2.36
C ARG A 379 17.09 9.32 -3.71
N ASN A 380 18.32 8.85 -3.77
CA ASN A 380 19.09 8.90 -5.01
C ASN A 380 18.84 7.71 -5.96
N LEU A 381 18.04 6.73 -5.56
CA LEU A 381 17.75 5.57 -6.38
C LEU A 381 16.27 5.49 -6.74
N PRO A 382 15.94 5.11 -7.99
CA PRO A 382 14.60 4.78 -8.40
C PRO A 382 14.01 3.66 -7.52
N ILE A 383 12.70 3.68 -7.29
CA ILE A 383 12.02 2.69 -6.44
C ILE A 383 11.07 1.86 -7.31
N GLN A 384 11.37 0.58 -7.47
CA GLN A 384 10.43 -0.40 -8.00
C GLN A 384 9.68 -1.06 -6.85
N GLN A 385 8.38 -0.95 -6.81
CA GLN A 385 7.55 -1.67 -5.87
C GLN A 385 7.21 -3.07 -6.40
N VAL A 386 7.27 -4.07 -5.51
CA VAL A 386 6.88 -5.46 -5.78
C VAL A 386 5.92 -5.90 -4.69
N MET A 387 4.75 -6.37 -5.06
CA MET A 387 3.78 -6.91 -4.11
C MET A 387 3.97 -8.42 -3.98
N ILE A 388 3.88 -8.93 -2.74
CA ILE A 388 4.01 -10.36 -2.42
C ILE A 388 2.78 -10.82 -1.65
N GLY A 389 2.19 -11.95 -2.11
CA GLY A 389 0.98 -12.51 -1.56
C GLY A 389 1.26 -13.60 -0.53
N TYR A 390 0.67 -13.47 0.66
CA TYR A 390 0.83 -14.43 1.77
C TYR A 390 -0.26 -15.49 1.81
N SER A 391 -1.46 -15.15 1.40
CA SER A 391 -2.63 -16.01 1.53
C SER A 391 -2.67 -17.11 0.47
N ASP A 392 -2.41 -16.75 -0.78
CA ASP A 392 -2.48 -17.66 -1.92
C ASP A 392 -1.28 -18.61 -1.89
N SER A 393 -0.07 -18.13 -1.59
CA SER A 393 1.12 -18.99 -1.42
C SER A 393 0.93 -20.01 -0.28
N ASN A 394 0.35 -19.59 0.86
CA ASN A 394 0.06 -20.53 1.95
C ASN A 394 -0.98 -21.59 1.56
N LYS A 395 -2.03 -21.23 0.84
CA LYS A 395 -3.01 -22.16 0.31
C LYS A 395 -2.37 -23.17 -0.65
N ASP A 396 -1.38 -22.73 -1.42
CA ASP A 396 -0.68 -23.53 -2.44
C ASP A 396 0.26 -24.58 -1.83
N CYS A 397 1.08 -24.21 -0.85
CA CYS A 397 2.17 -25.06 -0.36
C CYS A 397 2.26 -25.24 1.17
N GLY A 398 1.32 -24.68 1.95
CA GLY A 398 1.32 -24.72 3.41
C GLY A 398 2.23 -23.67 4.05
N ILE A 399 2.01 -23.45 5.36
CA ILE A 399 2.55 -22.27 6.08
C ILE A 399 4.08 -22.16 6.06
N PHE A 400 4.81 -23.25 6.36
CA PHE A 400 6.27 -23.16 6.45
C PHE A 400 6.91 -22.95 5.08
N ALA A 401 6.49 -23.74 4.07
CA ALA A 401 7.01 -23.62 2.71
C ALA A 401 6.70 -22.25 2.11
N SER A 402 5.48 -21.73 2.33
CA SER A 402 5.10 -20.38 1.88
C SER A 402 5.97 -19.28 2.52
N GLN A 403 6.16 -19.32 3.85
CA GLN A 403 6.98 -18.32 4.54
C GLN A 403 8.45 -18.38 4.11
N TRP A 404 8.97 -19.59 3.86
CA TRP A 404 10.34 -19.79 3.38
C TRP A 404 10.51 -19.27 1.93
N ALA A 405 9.59 -19.60 1.04
CA ALA A 405 9.60 -19.10 -0.34
C ALA A 405 9.50 -17.57 -0.40
N LEU A 406 8.65 -16.97 0.43
CA LEU A 406 8.54 -15.51 0.57
C LEU A 406 9.86 -14.89 1.07
N HIS A 407 10.55 -15.54 2.02
CA HIS A 407 11.83 -15.07 2.53
C HIS A 407 12.92 -15.10 1.43
N GLN A 408 13.07 -16.23 0.75
CA GLN A 408 14.05 -16.40 -0.33
C GLN A 408 13.78 -15.45 -1.52
N SER A 409 12.51 -15.36 -1.94
CA SER A 409 12.12 -14.47 -3.03
C SER A 409 12.42 -13.00 -2.73
N GLN A 410 12.15 -12.53 -1.49
CA GLN A 410 12.48 -11.15 -1.10
C GLN A 410 13.97 -10.87 -1.13
N GLU A 411 14.81 -11.83 -0.69
CA GLU A 411 16.28 -11.69 -0.73
C GLU A 411 16.77 -11.58 -2.18
N ALA A 412 16.30 -12.48 -3.05
CA ALA A 412 16.67 -12.49 -4.46
C ALA A 412 16.16 -11.26 -5.23
N LEU A 413 14.93 -10.79 -4.94
CA LEU A 413 14.38 -9.57 -5.51
C LEU A 413 15.14 -8.32 -5.06
N ALA A 414 15.52 -8.24 -3.77
CA ALA A 414 16.32 -7.13 -3.26
C ALA A 414 17.69 -7.06 -3.93
N LEU A 415 18.30 -8.21 -4.20
CA LEU A 415 19.56 -8.32 -4.95
C LEU A 415 19.39 -7.89 -6.41
N ALA A 416 18.34 -8.37 -7.10
CA ALA A 416 18.04 -7.98 -8.48
C ALA A 416 17.83 -6.45 -8.62
N GLY A 417 17.15 -5.83 -7.64
CA GLY A 417 17.01 -4.38 -7.60
C GLY A 417 18.33 -3.66 -7.42
N TYR A 418 19.18 -4.14 -6.50
CA TYR A 418 20.51 -3.57 -6.27
C TYR A 418 21.39 -3.63 -7.53
N GLU A 419 21.43 -4.78 -8.20
CA GLU A 419 22.18 -4.98 -9.46
C GLU A 419 21.69 -4.05 -10.58
N ALA A 420 20.37 -3.76 -10.62
CA ALA A 420 19.77 -2.84 -11.59
C ALA A 420 19.87 -1.34 -11.18
N GLY A 421 20.54 -1.01 -10.07
CA GLY A 421 20.64 0.36 -9.57
C GLY A 421 19.31 0.93 -9.05
N SER A 422 18.38 0.07 -8.65
CA SER A 422 17.06 0.44 -8.14
C SER A 422 16.84 -0.12 -6.73
N LYS A 423 16.00 0.56 -5.94
CA LYS A 423 15.54 0.04 -4.65
C LYS A 423 14.24 -0.74 -4.84
N ILE A 424 14.19 -1.97 -4.35
CA ILE A 424 12.90 -2.69 -4.25
C ILE A 424 12.19 -2.25 -2.98
N ARG A 425 10.92 -1.83 -3.14
CA ARG A 425 9.96 -1.64 -2.05
C ARG A 425 9.01 -2.82 -2.03
N PHE A 426 9.07 -3.62 -0.99
CA PHE A 426 8.10 -4.70 -0.83
C PHE A 426 6.76 -4.15 -0.35
N PHE A 427 5.69 -4.60 -1.02
CA PHE A 427 4.33 -4.40 -0.58
C PHE A 427 3.79 -5.74 -0.06
N HIS A 428 3.76 -5.87 1.26
CA HIS A 428 3.36 -7.10 1.93
C HIS A 428 1.84 -7.23 1.95
N GLY A 429 1.31 -8.12 1.11
CA GLY A 429 -0.12 -8.45 1.00
C GLY A 429 -0.61 -9.34 2.15
N ARG A 430 -0.42 -8.90 3.39
CA ARG A 430 -0.79 -9.65 4.61
C ARG A 430 -2.28 -9.53 4.92
N GLY A 431 -2.85 -10.61 5.47
CA GLY A 431 -4.20 -10.60 6.04
C GLY A 431 -4.21 -10.61 7.56
N GLY A 432 -5.40 -10.73 8.15
CA GLY A 432 -5.61 -10.63 9.60
C GLY A 432 -5.33 -11.90 10.40
N THR A 433 -5.12 -13.05 9.75
CA THR A 433 -4.84 -14.33 10.40
C THR A 433 -3.41 -14.79 10.12
N ILE A 434 -2.85 -15.64 10.97
CA ILE A 434 -1.49 -16.19 10.83
C ILE A 434 -1.32 -16.88 9.48
N SER A 435 -2.28 -17.67 9.05
CA SER A 435 -2.28 -18.34 7.75
C SER A 435 -2.36 -17.37 6.55
N ARG A 436 -2.56 -16.09 6.80
CA ARG A 436 -2.54 -15.00 5.81
C ARG A 436 -1.39 -14.01 6.07
N GLY A 437 -0.38 -14.43 6.84
CA GLY A 437 0.79 -13.63 7.15
C GLY A 437 0.67 -12.69 8.35
N ALA A 438 -0.41 -12.79 9.16
CA ALA A 438 -0.48 -12.04 10.41
C ALA A 438 0.53 -12.58 11.45
N GLY A 439 0.66 -11.83 12.52
CA GLY A 439 1.54 -12.12 13.65
C GLY A 439 2.01 -10.82 14.31
N PRO A 440 2.72 -10.88 15.43
CA PRO A 440 3.24 -9.71 16.11
C PRO A 440 4.14 -8.88 15.18
N THR A 441 3.85 -7.58 15.05
CA THR A 441 4.51 -6.69 14.07
C THR A 441 6.03 -6.66 14.24
N HIS A 442 6.54 -6.60 15.47
CA HIS A 442 7.98 -6.58 15.71
C HIS A 442 8.66 -7.89 15.26
N ARG A 443 8.06 -9.08 15.57
CA ARG A 443 8.61 -10.37 15.15
C ARG A 443 8.56 -10.56 13.63
N PHE A 444 7.50 -10.05 12.99
CA PHE A 444 7.40 -10.04 11.55
C PHE A 444 8.55 -9.24 10.92
N LEU A 445 8.80 -8.03 11.43
CA LEU A 445 9.86 -7.17 10.92
C LEU A 445 11.26 -7.77 11.14
N ASP A 446 11.50 -8.34 12.32
CA ASP A 446 12.77 -9.01 12.64
C ASP A 446 13.03 -10.25 11.76
N ALA A 447 11.95 -10.92 11.32
CA ALA A 447 12.02 -12.12 10.47
C ALA A 447 12.24 -11.81 8.97
N LEU A 448 12.13 -10.54 8.55
CA LEU A 448 12.33 -10.16 7.16
C LEU A 448 13.77 -10.36 6.70
N PRO A 449 13.99 -10.80 5.46
CA PRO A 449 15.34 -11.08 4.95
C PRO A 449 16.17 -9.81 4.85
N ARG A 450 17.48 -10.00 4.86
CA ARG A 450 18.44 -8.91 4.77
C ARG A 450 18.28 -8.13 3.46
N GLY A 451 18.32 -6.80 3.57
CA GLY A 451 18.19 -5.90 2.41
C GLY A 451 16.76 -5.65 1.94
N SER A 452 15.76 -6.36 2.49
CA SER A 452 14.35 -6.16 2.13
C SER A 452 13.74 -4.90 2.76
N VAL A 453 14.29 -4.44 3.89
CA VAL A 453 13.88 -3.19 4.55
C VAL A 453 15.06 -2.22 4.56
N ARG A 454 14.91 -1.10 3.87
CA ARG A 454 15.93 -0.03 3.79
C ARG A 454 15.28 1.31 4.14
N GLY A 455 14.75 1.42 5.36
CA GLY A 455 14.03 2.61 5.85
C GLY A 455 12.66 2.82 5.20
N ASP A 456 12.12 1.82 4.52
CA ASP A 456 10.85 1.91 3.80
C ASP A 456 10.15 0.55 3.79
N LEU A 457 8.86 0.53 4.12
CA LEU A 457 8.05 -0.67 4.16
C LEU A 457 6.61 -0.32 3.77
N ARG A 458 5.97 -1.17 2.98
CA ARG A 458 4.55 -1.07 2.69
C ARG A 458 3.82 -2.35 3.11
N VAL A 459 2.78 -2.22 3.92
CA VAL A 459 1.98 -3.35 4.40
C VAL A 459 0.50 -3.13 4.13
N THR A 460 -0.22 -4.21 3.88
CA THR A 460 -1.69 -4.21 3.84
C THR A 460 -2.24 -4.40 5.24
N GLU A 461 -3.26 -3.62 5.58
CA GLU A 461 -4.17 -3.88 6.69
C GLU A 461 -5.55 -4.16 6.11
N GLN A 462 -6.10 -5.33 6.38
CA GLN A 462 -7.40 -5.74 5.83
C GLN A 462 -8.53 -5.45 6.80
N GLY A 463 -9.77 -5.43 6.29
CA GLY A 463 -10.96 -5.02 7.02
C GLY A 463 -11.14 -5.68 8.38
N GLU A 464 -10.80 -6.97 8.50
CA GLU A 464 -10.90 -7.73 9.75
C GLU A 464 -9.96 -7.25 10.87
N THR A 465 -8.89 -6.52 10.52
CA THR A 465 -7.91 -5.99 11.50
C THR A 465 -8.01 -4.50 11.74
N ILE A 466 -8.63 -3.76 10.83
CA ILE A 466 -8.68 -2.29 10.89
C ILE A 466 -9.32 -1.82 12.20
N PHE A 467 -10.45 -2.40 12.60
CA PHE A 467 -11.12 -2.02 13.85
C PHE A 467 -10.24 -2.30 15.08
N GLN A 468 -9.60 -3.46 15.13
CA GLN A 468 -8.75 -3.86 16.25
C GLN A 468 -7.53 -2.95 16.41
N LYS A 469 -6.88 -2.60 15.28
CA LYS A 469 -5.64 -1.83 15.27
C LYS A 469 -5.86 -0.31 15.30
N TYR A 470 -6.92 0.18 14.66
CA TYR A 470 -7.14 1.60 14.40
C TYR A 470 -8.53 2.08 14.80
N GLY A 471 -9.30 1.30 15.55
CA GLY A 471 -10.65 1.65 15.98
C GLY A 471 -10.72 2.79 17.00
N ASN A 472 -9.58 3.12 17.62
CA ASN A 472 -9.43 4.27 18.49
C ASN A 472 -7.99 4.81 18.45
N ILE A 473 -7.81 6.04 18.94
CA ILE A 473 -6.53 6.76 18.87
C ILE A 473 -5.42 6.02 19.62
N ALA A 474 -5.68 5.44 20.78
CA ALA A 474 -4.65 4.76 21.59
C ALA A 474 -4.11 3.52 20.87
N SER A 475 -5.00 2.67 20.33
CA SER A 475 -4.62 1.51 19.54
C SER A 475 -3.90 1.90 18.25
N ALA A 476 -4.35 2.95 17.59
CA ALA A 476 -3.72 3.46 16.36
C ALA A 476 -2.28 3.93 16.64
N VAL A 477 -2.07 4.74 17.68
CA VAL A 477 -0.73 5.20 18.08
C VAL A 477 0.18 4.02 18.38
N HIS A 478 -0.30 3.04 19.19
CA HIS A 478 0.49 1.87 19.54
C HIS A 478 0.93 1.06 18.30
N ASN A 479 0.01 0.78 17.38
CA ASN A 479 0.33 0.00 16.18
C ASN A 479 1.26 0.76 15.20
N LEU A 480 1.06 2.07 15.04
CA LEU A 480 1.94 2.92 14.23
C LEU A 480 3.34 3.04 14.85
N GLU A 481 3.43 3.16 16.18
CA GLU A 481 4.70 3.21 16.91
C GLU A 481 5.49 1.90 16.74
N LEU A 482 4.84 0.73 16.91
CA LEU A 482 5.46 -0.57 16.69
C LEU A 482 5.97 -0.72 15.24
N LEU A 483 5.20 -0.25 14.26
CA LEU A 483 5.60 -0.29 12.86
C LEU A 483 6.81 0.63 12.60
N GLN A 484 6.74 1.87 13.05
CA GLN A 484 7.78 2.87 12.83
C GLN A 484 9.10 2.50 13.53
N ALA A 485 9.03 2.13 14.81
CA ALA A 485 10.19 1.71 15.58
C ALA A 485 10.81 0.42 15.03
N GLY A 486 9.98 -0.55 14.63
CA GLY A 486 10.44 -1.79 14.04
C GLY A 486 11.14 -1.59 12.69
N VAL A 487 10.58 -0.76 11.80
CA VAL A 487 11.24 -0.42 10.53
C VAL A 487 12.59 0.27 10.76
N ALA A 488 12.67 1.19 11.72
CA ALA A 488 13.93 1.86 12.06
C ALA A 488 14.95 0.85 12.61
N ALA A 489 14.56 0.01 13.57
CA ALA A 489 15.43 -0.99 14.18
C ALA A 489 15.99 -1.97 13.14
N VAL A 490 15.12 -2.56 12.30
CA VAL A 490 15.52 -3.54 11.28
C VAL A 490 16.42 -2.88 10.23
N SER A 491 16.13 -1.65 9.82
CA SER A 491 16.96 -0.92 8.84
C SER A 491 18.39 -0.67 9.35
N ILE A 492 18.56 -0.44 10.66
CA ILE A 492 19.87 -0.28 11.29
C ILE A 492 20.56 -1.64 11.45
N GLN A 493 19.85 -2.65 11.96
CA GLN A 493 20.40 -3.98 12.22
C GLN A 493 20.82 -4.70 10.93
N GLN A 494 20.05 -4.61 9.86
CA GLN A 494 20.34 -5.24 8.58
C GLN A 494 21.66 -4.73 7.95
N SER A 495 22.12 -3.55 8.34
CA SER A 495 23.43 -3.04 7.92
C SER A 495 24.62 -3.69 8.67
N GLN A 496 24.39 -4.34 9.81
CA GLN A 496 25.41 -4.79 10.75
C GLN A 496 25.55 -6.31 10.92
N SER A 497 24.51 -7.10 10.59
CA SER A 497 24.48 -8.54 10.89
C SER A 497 24.83 -9.43 9.69
N PRO A 498 25.55 -10.55 9.90
CA PRO A 498 25.72 -11.58 8.86
C PRO A 498 24.41 -12.32 8.59
N ALA A 499 24.25 -12.91 7.41
CA ALA A 499 23.11 -13.71 7.03
C ALA A 499 22.91 -14.92 7.97
N ASN A 500 21.64 -15.39 8.10
CA ASN A 500 21.24 -16.59 8.85
C ASN A 500 21.77 -17.91 8.26
N ALA A 501 23.03 -17.95 7.78
CA ALA A 501 23.61 -19.07 7.07
C ALA A 501 23.55 -20.40 7.87
N ASP A 502 23.65 -20.34 9.19
CA ASP A 502 23.68 -21.52 10.06
C ASP A 502 22.39 -22.34 10.04
N PHE A 503 21.25 -21.73 9.71
CA PHE A 503 19.93 -22.38 9.72
C PHE A 503 19.38 -22.69 8.32
N LEU A 504 20.09 -22.34 7.25
CA LEU A 504 19.66 -22.56 5.87
C LEU A 504 19.29 -24.03 5.59
N PRO A 505 20.13 -25.03 5.92
CA PRO A 505 19.79 -26.44 5.69
C PRO A 505 18.56 -26.90 6.47
N THR A 506 18.32 -26.32 7.65
CA THR A 506 17.14 -26.62 8.47
C THR A 506 15.88 -26.04 7.83
N CYS A 507 15.92 -24.80 7.32
CA CYS A 507 14.80 -24.17 6.64
C CYS A 507 14.42 -24.90 5.35
N GLU A 508 15.39 -25.29 4.54
CA GLU A 508 15.18 -26.06 3.31
C GLU A 508 14.54 -27.41 3.60
N PHE A 509 15.07 -28.14 4.59
CA PHE A 509 14.49 -29.43 4.98
C PHE A 509 13.04 -29.28 5.47
N LEU A 510 12.79 -28.34 6.38
CA LEU A 510 11.44 -28.12 6.93
C LEU A 510 10.46 -27.65 5.86
N SER A 511 10.90 -26.80 4.93
CA SER A 511 10.10 -26.35 3.79
C SER A 511 9.67 -27.52 2.91
N SER A 512 10.62 -28.34 2.48
CA SER A 512 10.38 -29.51 1.63
C SER A 512 9.46 -30.54 2.30
N ALA A 513 9.77 -30.93 3.56
CA ALA A 513 9.02 -31.94 4.29
C ALA A 513 7.61 -31.47 4.66
N SER A 514 7.45 -30.20 5.08
CA SER A 514 6.12 -29.65 5.39
C SER A 514 5.24 -29.49 4.15
N ARG A 515 5.82 -29.06 3.02
CA ARG A 515 5.12 -28.98 1.73
C ARG A 515 4.64 -30.36 1.30
N LYS A 516 5.50 -31.39 1.38
CA LYS A 516 5.15 -32.77 1.03
C LYS A 516 3.94 -33.26 1.86
N ALA A 517 3.97 -33.04 3.17
CA ALA A 517 2.88 -33.43 4.06
C ALA A 517 1.58 -32.66 3.76
N TYR A 518 1.66 -31.35 3.52
CA TYR A 518 0.51 -30.52 3.18
C TYR A 518 -0.08 -30.92 1.83
N THR A 519 0.74 -31.06 0.80
CA THR A 519 0.32 -31.43 -0.55
C THR A 519 -0.34 -32.81 -0.58
N SER A 520 0.19 -33.79 0.18
CA SER A 520 -0.41 -35.11 0.28
C SER A 520 -1.85 -35.09 0.83
N LEU A 521 -2.16 -34.12 1.70
CA LEU A 521 -3.51 -33.93 2.22
C LEU A 521 -4.42 -33.29 1.16
N ILE A 522 -4.03 -32.12 0.63
CA ILE A 522 -4.92 -31.34 -0.26
C ILE A 522 -5.14 -32.00 -1.64
N GLN A 523 -4.24 -32.89 -2.06
CA GLN A 523 -4.35 -33.68 -3.30
C GLN A 523 -5.02 -35.04 -3.09
N HIS A 524 -5.40 -35.39 -1.85
CA HIS A 524 -6.11 -36.64 -1.62
C HIS A 524 -7.45 -36.63 -2.36
N PRO A 525 -7.84 -37.73 -3.04
CA PRO A 525 -9.08 -37.79 -3.87
C PRO A 525 -10.34 -37.36 -3.13
N HIS A 526 -10.45 -37.66 -1.84
CA HIS A 526 -11.61 -37.33 -1.01
C HIS A 526 -11.47 -36.01 -0.26
N PHE A 527 -10.39 -35.28 -0.46
CA PHE A 527 -10.13 -34.04 0.31
C PHE A 527 -11.22 -32.98 0.09
N MET A 528 -11.66 -32.78 -1.14
CA MET A 528 -12.70 -31.78 -1.44
C MET A 528 -14.07 -32.13 -0.83
N ALA A 529 -14.42 -33.40 -0.76
CA ALA A 529 -15.62 -33.86 -0.05
C ALA A 529 -15.48 -33.54 1.46
N TYR A 530 -14.37 -33.98 2.06
CA TYR A 530 -14.08 -33.67 3.47
C TYR A 530 -14.14 -32.16 3.76
N PHE A 531 -13.46 -31.34 2.95
CA PHE A 531 -13.46 -29.88 3.12
C PHE A 531 -14.86 -29.29 3.04
N SER A 532 -15.66 -29.71 2.08
CA SER A 532 -17.02 -29.20 1.88
C SER A 532 -17.97 -29.57 3.02
N GLU A 533 -17.82 -30.76 3.61
CA GLU A 533 -18.71 -31.26 4.65
C GLU A 533 -18.21 -30.93 6.07
N ALA A 534 -16.88 -30.99 6.30
CA ALA A 534 -16.26 -30.69 7.60
C ALA A 534 -16.01 -29.19 7.83
N THR A 535 -16.47 -28.31 6.96
CA THR A 535 -16.34 -26.86 7.15
C THR A 535 -17.59 -26.13 6.67
N PRO A 536 -17.93 -24.94 7.22
CA PRO A 536 -19.09 -24.16 6.78
C PRO A 536 -18.82 -23.37 5.49
N ILE A 537 -18.15 -23.95 4.49
CA ILE A 537 -17.79 -23.24 3.25
C ILE A 537 -19.03 -22.75 2.49
N ASP A 538 -20.11 -23.50 2.45
CA ASP A 538 -21.33 -23.11 1.74
C ASP A 538 -21.96 -21.85 2.37
N ALA A 539 -21.95 -21.72 3.71
CA ALA A 539 -22.41 -20.54 4.39
C ALA A 539 -21.48 -19.33 4.13
N LEU A 540 -20.17 -19.57 4.03
CA LEU A 540 -19.20 -18.52 3.72
C LEU A 540 -19.28 -18.06 2.25
N GLU A 541 -19.61 -18.95 1.33
CA GLU A 541 -19.82 -18.61 -0.08
C GLU A 541 -21.05 -17.72 -0.30
N THR A 542 -22.08 -17.89 0.50
CA THR A 542 -23.28 -17.05 0.47
C THR A 542 -23.13 -15.76 1.29
N SER A 543 -22.19 -15.73 2.22
CA SER A 543 -21.90 -14.56 3.03
C SER A 543 -21.13 -13.49 2.21
N ARG A 544 -21.35 -12.23 2.53
CA ARG A 544 -20.62 -11.11 1.91
C ARG A 544 -19.32 -10.78 2.67
N ILE A 545 -18.57 -11.82 3.06
CA ILE A 545 -17.25 -11.62 3.66
C ILE A 545 -16.25 -11.27 2.55
N GLY A 546 -15.85 -10.02 2.54
CA GLY A 546 -15.03 -9.46 1.46
C GLY A 546 -15.87 -8.91 0.30
N SER A 547 -15.24 -8.11 -0.53
CA SER A 547 -15.87 -7.43 -1.67
C SER A 547 -15.96 -8.28 -2.93
N ARG A 548 -15.22 -9.40 -2.98
CA ARG A 548 -15.10 -10.27 -4.15
C ARG A 548 -15.94 -11.54 -4.03
N PRO A 549 -16.36 -12.15 -5.15
CA PRO A 549 -16.92 -13.50 -5.14
C PRO A 549 -15.96 -14.49 -4.47
N SER A 550 -16.50 -15.49 -3.78
CA SER A 550 -15.73 -16.52 -3.06
C SER A 550 -14.94 -17.45 -3.99
N ARG A 551 -15.38 -17.58 -5.25
CA ARG A 551 -14.76 -18.38 -6.30
C ARG A 551 -14.43 -17.53 -7.53
N ARG A 552 -13.40 -17.92 -8.29
CA ARG A 552 -12.96 -17.21 -9.49
C ARG A 552 -13.86 -17.46 -10.69
N THR A 553 -14.19 -18.73 -10.96
CA THR A 553 -15.02 -19.17 -12.11
C THR A 553 -16.32 -19.84 -11.70
N GLY A 554 -16.54 -20.09 -10.41
CA GLY A 554 -17.70 -20.78 -9.87
C GLY A 554 -17.57 -22.31 -9.83
N GLN A 555 -16.43 -22.87 -10.22
CA GLN A 555 -16.17 -24.30 -10.14
C GLN A 555 -15.86 -24.73 -8.71
N ARG A 556 -16.33 -25.93 -8.31
CA ARG A 556 -16.06 -26.49 -6.97
C ARG A 556 -14.69 -27.19 -6.89
N THR A 557 -13.63 -26.47 -7.20
CA THR A 557 -12.26 -26.95 -7.09
C THR A 557 -11.47 -26.09 -6.12
N LEU A 558 -10.40 -26.65 -5.54
CA LEU A 558 -9.50 -25.89 -4.66
C LEU A 558 -8.79 -24.75 -5.42
N ALA A 559 -8.44 -24.96 -6.68
CA ALA A 559 -7.80 -23.96 -7.52
C ALA A 559 -8.70 -22.74 -7.76
N ASP A 560 -10.01 -22.94 -7.88
CA ASP A 560 -11.00 -21.89 -8.11
C ASP A 560 -11.36 -21.11 -6.82
N LEU A 561 -11.24 -21.79 -5.66
CA LEU A 561 -11.55 -21.20 -4.36
C LEU A 561 -10.52 -20.11 -3.99
N ARG A 562 -10.99 -18.92 -3.60
CA ARG A 562 -10.12 -17.85 -3.13
C ARG A 562 -9.57 -18.13 -1.72
N ALA A 563 -8.42 -17.54 -1.39
CA ALA A 563 -7.74 -17.78 -0.13
C ALA A 563 -8.52 -17.30 1.11
N ILE A 564 -9.35 -16.26 1.02
CA ILE A 564 -10.14 -15.76 2.16
C ILE A 564 -11.18 -16.82 2.58
N PRO A 565 -12.12 -17.25 1.74
CA PRO A 565 -13.07 -18.30 2.13
C PRO A 565 -12.39 -19.62 2.53
N TRP A 566 -11.27 -19.98 1.90
CA TRP A 566 -10.45 -21.12 2.31
C TRP A 566 -10.01 -21.03 3.77
N VAL A 567 -9.36 -19.93 4.16
CA VAL A 567 -8.84 -19.75 5.52
C VAL A 567 -9.97 -19.64 6.55
N PHE A 568 -11.01 -18.86 6.23
CA PHE A 568 -12.11 -18.64 7.17
C PHE A 568 -12.93 -19.92 7.42
N SER A 569 -13.10 -20.79 6.44
CA SER A 569 -13.78 -22.10 6.62
C SER A 569 -13.10 -22.94 7.69
N TRP A 570 -11.78 -23.06 7.62
CA TRP A 570 -10.99 -23.79 8.61
C TRP A 570 -10.96 -23.11 9.98
N ASN A 571 -11.02 -21.79 10.04
CA ASN A 571 -11.07 -21.06 11.30
C ASN A 571 -12.44 -21.24 12.00
N GLN A 572 -13.54 -21.17 11.23
CA GLN A 572 -14.89 -21.35 11.77
C GLN A 572 -15.10 -22.77 12.32
N SER A 573 -14.58 -23.78 11.66
CA SER A 573 -14.61 -25.16 12.12
C SER A 573 -13.53 -25.51 13.15
N ARG A 574 -12.79 -24.51 13.67
CA ARG A 574 -11.73 -24.63 14.68
C ARG A 574 -10.57 -25.56 14.31
N HIS A 575 -10.42 -25.88 13.05
CA HIS A 575 -9.26 -26.65 12.56
C HIS A 575 -8.00 -25.79 12.48
N TYR A 576 -8.13 -24.54 12.04
CA TYR A 576 -6.99 -23.64 11.76
C TYR A 576 -5.92 -24.29 10.86
N LEU A 577 -6.31 -25.28 10.08
CA LEU A 577 -5.46 -26.19 9.30
C LEU A 577 -4.36 -25.47 8.48
N PRO A 578 -4.66 -24.39 7.71
CA PRO A 578 -3.64 -23.72 6.90
C PRO A 578 -2.52 -23.05 7.72
N GLY A 579 -2.67 -22.92 9.01
CA GLY A 579 -1.71 -22.23 9.87
C GLY A 579 -0.73 -23.15 10.63
N TRP A 580 -0.87 -24.47 10.51
CA TRP A 580 0.01 -25.41 11.24
C TRP A 580 0.25 -26.75 10.54
N PHE A 581 -0.64 -27.19 9.64
CA PHE A 581 -0.57 -28.53 9.09
C PHE A 581 0.71 -28.77 8.30
N GLY A 582 1.29 -29.96 8.49
CA GLY A 582 2.54 -30.39 7.87
C GLY A 582 3.82 -30.05 8.67
N VAL A 583 3.81 -29.01 9.51
CA VAL A 583 5.02 -28.56 10.23
C VAL A 583 5.44 -29.55 11.32
N GLY A 584 4.49 -30.09 12.07
CA GLY A 584 4.78 -31.13 13.08
C GLY A 584 5.34 -32.42 12.45
N SER A 585 4.84 -32.82 11.28
CA SER A 585 5.37 -33.95 10.51
C SER A 585 6.80 -33.70 10.07
N ALA A 586 7.09 -32.49 9.56
CA ALA A 586 8.45 -32.08 9.16
C ALA A 586 9.43 -32.04 10.33
N LEU A 587 9.02 -31.53 11.50
CA LEU A 587 9.86 -31.52 12.70
C LEU A 587 10.16 -32.95 13.20
N ARG A 588 9.19 -33.85 13.15
CA ARG A 588 9.38 -35.27 13.46
C ARG A 588 10.39 -35.91 12.51
N GLU A 589 10.21 -35.69 11.22
CA GLU A 589 11.11 -36.20 10.18
C GLU A 589 12.53 -35.62 10.35
N LEU A 590 12.67 -34.33 10.66
CA LEU A 590 13.95 -33.70 10.96
C LEU A 590 14.65 -34.33 12.16
N SER A 591 13.89 -34.58 13.25
CA SER A 591 14.44 -35.19 14.47
C SER A 591 14.95 -36.62 14.26
N THR A 592 14.30 -37.37 13.35
CA THR A 592 14.65 -38.75 13.04
C THR A 592 15.79 -38.82 12.02
N ASN A 593 15.69 -38.09 10.92
CA ASN A 593 16.58 -38.22 9.77
C ASN A 593 17.80 -37.28 9.83
N ARG A 594 17.73 -36.20 10.60
CA ARG A 594 18.77 -35.14 10.73
C ARG A 594 18.92 -34.67 12.18
N PRO A 595 19.24 -35.56 13.15
CA PRO A 595 19.24 -35.24 14.58
C PRO A 595 20.17 -34.08 14.96
N THR A 596 21.28 -33.91 14.25
CA THR A 596 22.21 -32.79 14.47
C THR A 596 21.57 -31.44 14.14
N LEU A 597 20.84 -31.33 13.02
CA LEU A 597 20.12 -30.12 12.65
C LEU A 597 18.97 -29.84 13.63
N PHE A 598 18.26 -30.88 14.07
CA PHE A 598 17.23 -30.74 15.09
C PHE A 598 17.76 -30.23 16.43
N GLN A 599 18.92 -30.73 16.88
CA GLN A 599 19.59 -30.23 18.08
C GLN A 599 20.03 -28.77 17.94
N SER A 600 20.57 -28.40 16.77
CA SER A 600 20.96 -27.02 16.47
C SER A 600 19.75 -26.09 16.50
N LEU A 601 18.64 -26.51 15.90
CA LEU A 601 17.36 -25.78 15.92
C LEU A 601 16.88 -25.62 17.39
N SER A 602 16.86 -26.70 18.15
CA SER A 602 16.38 -26.72 19.55
C SER A 602 17.15 -25.75 20.46
N LYS A 603 18.50 -25.71 20.30
CA LYS A 603 19.39 -24.85 21.07
C LYS A 603 19.44 -23.41 20.58
N GLY A 604 19.23 -23.21 19.26
CA GLY A 604 19.46 -21.95 18.58
C GLY A 604 18.23 -21.24 18.04
N LEU A 605 17.02 -21.72 18.29
CA LEU A 605 15.79 -21.17 17.71
C LEU A 605 15.67 -19.64 17.85
N LYS A 606 15.97 -19.09 19.03
CA LYS A 606 15.94 -17.65 19.29
C LYS A 606 17.01 -16.84 18.55
N LYS A 607 18.03 -17.52 17.99
CA LYS A 607 19.08 -16.88 17.18
C LYS A 607 18.69 -16.70 15.71
N SER A 608 17.64 -17.40 15.25
CA SER A 608 17.05 -17.24 13.93
C SER A 608 15.69 -16.54 14.04
N PRO A 609 15.61 -15.22 13.80
CA PRO A 609 14.34 -14.49 13.88
C PRO A 609 13.27 -15.09 12.95
N PHE A 610 13.64 -15.56 11.76
CA PHE A 610 12.74 -16.20 10.82
C PHE A 610 12.11 -17.49 11.40
N LEU A 611 12.93 -18.44 11.84
CA LEU A 611 12.44 -19.69 12.42
C LEU A 611 11.61 -19.44 13.68
N TYR A 612 12.06 -18.53 14.53
CA TYR A 612 11.34 -18.14 15.73
C TYR A 612 9.96 -17.56 15.41
N TYR A 613 9.87 -16.67 14.43
CA TYR A 613 8.60 -16.09 13.97
C TYR A 613 7.66 -17.16 13.42
N VAL A 614 8.12 -17.99 12.49
CA VAL A 614 7.27 -18.99 11.84
C VAL A 614 6.79 -20.05 12.83
N LEU A 615 7.70 -20.62 13.64
CA LEU A 615 7.33 -21.70 14.56
C LEU A 615 6.44 -21.22 15.71
N THR A 616 6.64 -20.01 16.25
CA THR A 616 5.74 -19.46 17.26
C THR A 616 4.36 -19.10 16.70
N ASN A 617 4.26 -18.72 15.45
CA ASN A 617 2.97 -18.53 14.78
C ASN A 617 2.24 -19.87 14.55
N VAL A 618 2.96 -20.92 14.15
CA VAL A 618 2.42 -22.28 14.04
C VAL A 618 1.89 -22.77 15.39
N GLU A 619 2.67 -22.59 16.46
CA GLU A 619 2.28 -22.91 17.84
C GLU A 619 0.99 -22.17 18.24
N THR A 620 0.88 -20.88 17.94
CA THR A 620 -0.31 -20.07 18.23
C THR A 620 -1.55 -20.58 17.50
N ASN A 621 -1.42 -20.96 16.21
CA ASN A 621 -2.54 -21.53 15.46
C ASN A 621 -2.94 -22.92 15.98
N LEU A 622 -1.96 -23.75 16.31
CA LEU A 622 -2.22 -25.06 16.88
C LEU A 622 -2.92 -24.96 18.25
N ALA A 623 -2.51 -23.99 19.08
CA ALA A 623 -3.17 -23.71 20.36
C ALA A 623 -4.60 -23.14 20.20
N SER A 624 -4.91 -22.54 19.04
CA SER A 624 -6.26 -22.04 18.71
C SER A 624 -7.19 -23.14 18.18
N ALA A 625 -6.65 -24.30 17.77
CA ALA A 625 -7.44 -25.42 17.30
C ALA A 625 -8.15 -26.12 18.46
N ASP A 626 -9.40 -26.53 18.24
CA ASP A 626 -10.23 -27.21 19.21
C ASP A 626 -10.56 -28.62 18.72
N ARG A 627 -9.99 -29.64 19.37
CA ARG A 627 -10.11 -31.04 18.93
C ARG A 627 -11.53 -31.57 19.00
N ASP A 628 -12.31 -31.15 19.99
CA ASP A 628 -13.68 -31.63 20.17
C ASP A 628 -14.58 -31.05 19.06
N ILE A 629 -14.43 -29.74 18.78
CA ILE A 629 -15.15 -29.07 17.69
C ILE A 629 -14.70 -29.62 16.33
N MET A 630 -13.40 -29.85 16.11
CA MET A 630 -12.89 -30.49 14.90
C MET A 630 -13.53 -31.87 14.69
N SER A 631 -13.63 -32.67 15.75
CA SER A 631 -14.23 -34.00 15.70
C SER A 631 -15.72 -33.95 15.37
N LEU A 632 -16.45 -32.97 15.92
CA LEU A 632 -17.85 -32.73 15.58
C LEU A 632 -18.03 -32.41 14.09
N TYR A 633 -17.23 -31.49 13.55
CA TYR A 633 -17.29 -31.18 12.10
C TYR A 633 -16.87 -32.38 11.25
N ALA A 634 -15.83 -33.13 11.64
CA ALA A 634 -15.39 -34.32 10.91
C ALA A 634 -16.47 -35.43 10.90
N SER A 635 -17.30 -35.54 11.94
CA SER A 635 -18.40 -36.51 11.99
C SER A 635 -19.58 -36.19 11.07
N LEU A 636 -19.61 -35.00 10.48
CA LEU A 636 -20.61 -34.62 9.44
C LEU A 636 -20.28 -35.20 8.08
N VAL A 637 -19.04 -35.67 7.88
CA VAL A 637 -18.61 -36.26 6.61
C VAL A 637 -19.19 -37.65 6.45
N THR A 638 -19.95 -37.88 5.38
CA THR A 638 -20.65 -39.11 5.09
C THR A 638 -19.88 -40.04 4.12
#